data_4b962cddd55062be1e1383a9fa3b9a8d
#
_entry.id   4b962cddd55062be1e1383a9fa3b9a8d
#
_cell.length_a   1.000
_cell.length_b   1.000
_cell.length_c   1.000
_cell.angle_alpha   90.00
_cell.angle_beta   90.00
_cell.angle_gamma   90.00
#
_symmetry.space_group_name_H-M   'P 1'
#
loop_
_entity.id
_entity.type
_entity.pdbx_description
1 polymer ?
#
loop_
_entity_poly.entity_id
_entity_poly.type
_entity_poly.pdbx_seq_one_letter_code
_entity_poly.pdbx_strand_id
1 'polypeptide(L)'
;MKYQYLLLGVLYGLLLSSCSLSAEEGDKEMDRYIANLMGKMTLHEKLGQLNLPSGGDLVTGNVNSAELTKMVRNQEIGGFFNVKGIRKIVDLQRIAIDSTRLGIPLLVGADVIHGYETIFPIPLALSCSWDTLAVERMARISAVEASADGICWTFSPMVDICRDSRWGRIAEGSGEDPYLGSLLAKAYVRGYQGNNMQGKNEILSCVKHFALYGASESGKDYNVVDMSRQRMYNEYLAPYKAAVEAGVGSVMSSFNLVDGIPATANKWLLTDLLRNEWGFCGLLVTDYNSIAEMSSHGVAPLKEASVRALQAGTDMDMVSCGFLNTLEESLKEGKVTEEQINAACRRVLEAKYKLGLFSDPYKYCDTLRVEKELYTTAHRAVAREIAAETFVLLKNEDHLLPLERKGKIALIGPMADARNNMCGMWSMTCTPSCHGTLLEGIRSAAGDKAEILYARGSNIYHDAELEKGGAGIRPLERGNELQLLDEALHTAARADVIVAALGECAEMSGESASRTELGIPDAQQDLLKALVKTGKPVVLLLFTGRPLVLNWEDANVHSILNVWFGGETGDAIADVLFGKVTPGGKLTTTFPRSVGQLPLYYNHLNTGRPDPDSHSFNRYSSNYLDMSNEPLYPFGYGL
;
A
#
# COMPACT_ATOMS: atom_id res chain seq x y z
N MET A 1 -5.63 -3.29 -53.14
CA MET A 1 -5.18 -3.73 -51.79
C MET A 1 -3.71 -3.38 -51.48
N LYS A 2 -2.70 -3.62 -52.33
CA LYS A 2 -1.28 -3.29 -52.01
C LYS A 2 -1.00 -1.79 -51.77
N TYR A 3 -1.68 -0.86 -52.41
CA TYR A 3 -1.48 0.57 -52.20
C TYR A 3 -2.15 1.13 -50.93
N GLN A 4 -3.16 0.51 -50.39
CA GLN A 4 -3.81 0.92 -49.14
C GLN A 4 -2.93 0.59 -47.91
N TYR A 5 -2.21 -0.53 -47.93
CA TYR A 5 -1.26 -0.88 -46.84
C TYR A 5 0.01 0.02 -46.87
N LEU A 6 0.42 0.48 -48.05
CA LEU A 6 1.56 1.40 -48.15
C LEU A 6 1.21 2.80 -47.60
N LEU A 7 -0.01 3.28 -47.85
CA LEU A 7 -0.48 4.58 -47.32
C LEU A 7 -0.67 4.52 -45.79
N LEU A 8 -1.21 3.41 -45.23
CA LEU A 8 -1.34 3.23 -43.81
C LEU A 8 0.03 3.13 -43.10
N GLY A 9 1.00 2.43 -43.69
CA GLY A 9 2.36 2.36 -43.18
C GLY A 9 3.09 3.70 -43.16
N VAL A 10 2.90 4.53 -44.20
CA VAL A 10 3.49 5.88 -44.27
C VAL A 10 2.80 6.85 -43.29
N LEU A 11 1.45 6.75 -43.14
CA LEU A 11 0.75 7.54 -42.10
C LEU A 11 1.13 7.15 -40.70
N TYR A 12 1.31 5.85 -40.39
CA TYR A 12 1.74 5.36 -39.08
C TYR A 12 3.20 5.75 -38.78
N GLY A 13 4.09 5.70 -39.80
CA GLY A 13 5.47 6.18 -39.68
C GLY A 13 5.57 7.69 -39.48
N LEU A 14 4.71 8.47 -40.12
CA LEU A 14 4.64 9.94 -39.93
C LEU A 14 4.06 10.33 -38.56
N LEU A 15 3.08 9.59 -38.04
CA LEU A 15 2.54 9.79 -36.71
C LEU A 15 3.57 9.45 -35.62
N LEU A 16 4.31 8.35 -35.78
CA LEU A 16 5.37 7.98 -34.83
C LEU A 16 6.55 8.97 -34.86
N SER A 17 6.93 9.48 -36.04
CA SER A 17 7.98 10.49 -36.14
C SER A 17 7.54 11.87 -35.63
N SER A 18 6.27 12.24 -35.73
CA SER A 18 5.75 13.49 -35.15
C SER A 18 5.64 13.42 -33.63
N CYS A 19 5.26 12.27 -33.05
CA CYS A 19 5.26 12.07 -31.59
C CYS A 19 6.68 12.09 -31.00
N SER A 20 7.67 11.49 -31.66
CA SER A 20 9.06 11.55 -31.20
C SER A 20 9.68 12.94 -31.28
N LEU A 21 9.38 13.69 -32.34
CA LEU A 21 9.84 15.07 -32.51
C LEU A 21 9.21 16.04 -31.49
N SER A 22 7.94 15.87 -31.15
CA SER A 22 7.27 16.69 -30.12
C SER A 22 7.75 16.38 -28.70
N ALA A 23 8.09 15.13 -28.39
CA ALA A 23 8.67 14.74 -27.11
C ALA A 23 10.10 15.32 -26.94
N GLU A 24 10.96 15.22 -27.96
CA GLU A 24 12.29 15.83 -27.93
C GLU A 24 12.25 17.38 -27.83
N GLU A 25 11.25 18.02 -28.39
CA GLU A 25 11.09 19.48 -28.32
C GLU A 25 10.60 19.91 -26.93
N GLY A 26 9.68 19.16 -26.32
CA GLY A 26 9.22 19.36 -24.95
C GLY A 26 10.34 19.16 -23.90
N ASP A 27 11.18 18.17 -24.08
CA ASP A 27 12.33 17.94 -23.20
C ASP A 27 13.36 19.09 -23.29
N LYS A 28 13.61 19.64 -24.48
CA LYS A 28 14.51 20.80 -24.66
C LYS A 28 13.95 22.07 -24.04
N GLU A 29 12.62 22.25 -24.05
CA GLU A 29 11.98 23.40 -23.41
C GLU A 29 12.06 23.31 -21.90
N MET A 30 11.77 22.12 -21.30
CA MET A 30 11.94 21.84 -19.89
C MET A 30 13.38 22.09 -19.44
N ASP A 31 14.36 21.57 -20.18
CA ASP A 31 15.79 21.73 -19.90
C ASP A 31 16.19 23.20 -19.85
N ARG A 32 15.77 24.00 -20.82
CA ARG A 32 16.06 25.42 -20.90
C ARG A 32 15.39 26.19 -19.75
N TYR A 33 14.14 25.87 -19.45
CA TYR A 33 13.39 26.50 -18.35
C TYR A 33 14.08 26.27 -17.01
N ILE A 34 14.37 24.99 -16.70
CA ILE A 34 14.98 24.59 -15.43
C ILE A 34 16.40 25.15 -15.30
N ALA A 35 17.21 25.11 -16.36
CA ALA A 35 18.55 25.70 -16.33
C ALA A 35 18.51 27.21 -16.01
N ASN A 36 17.57 27.96 -16.62
CA ASN A 36 17.37 29.38 -16.35
C ASN A 36 16.91 29.64 -14.89
N LEU A 37 15.98 28.82 -14.37
CA LEU A 37 15.50 28.92 -13.00
C LEU A 37 16.65 28.65 -12.02
N MET A 38 17.36 27.53 -12.19
CA MET A 38 18.50 27.15 -11.33
C MET A 38 19.63 28.18 -11.33
N GLY A 39 19.87 28.84 -12.47
CA GLY A 39 20.85 29.94 -12.57
C GLY A 39 20.50 31.17 -11.74
N LYS A 40 19.24 31.32 -11.30
CA LYS A 40 18.79 32.39 -10.40
C LYS A 40 18.73 31.97 -8.92
N MET A 41 18.80 30.67 -8.64
CA MET A 41 18.69 30.12 -7.29
C MET A 41 19.99 30.28 -6.51
N THR A 42 19.86 30.67 -5.24
CA THR A 42 20.94 30.57 -4.26
C THR A 42 21.15 29.12 -3.85
N LEU A 43 22.29 28.82 -3.22
CA LEU A 43 22.55 27.49 -2.66
C LEU A 43 21.47 27.10 -1.63
N HIS A 44 21.08 28.02 -0.74
CA HIS A 44 20.01 27.79 0.24
C HIS A 44 18.69 27.40 -0.41
N GLU A 45 18.27 28.08 -1.46
CA GLU A 45 17.04 27.75 -2.21
C GLU A 45 17.14 26.40 -2.92
N LYS A 46 18.32 26.01 -3.44
CA LYS A 46 18.53 24.68 -4.01
C LYS A 46 18.42 23.60 -2.94
N LEU A 47 19.06 23.77 -1.78
CA LEU A 47 18.97 22.84 -0.65
C LEU A 47 17.53 22.74 -0.10
N GLY A 48 16.80 23.84 -0.05
CA GLY A 48 15.39 23.86 0.31
C GLY A 48 14.54 22.95 -0.59
N GLN A 49 14.81 22.91 -1.91
CA GLN A 49 14.07 22.00 -2.80
C GLN A 49 14.28 20.52 -2.46
N LEU A 50 15.36 20.16 -1.79
CA LEU A 50 15.69 18.77 -1.41
C LEU A 50 15.04 18.33 -0.09
N ASN A 51 14.27 19.18 0.59
CA ASN A 51 13.70 18.92 1.91
C ASN A 51 12.19 18.71 1.84
N LEU A 52 11.69 17.65 2.49
CA LEU A 52 10.29 17.20 2.47
C LEU A 52 9.79 16.93 3.90
N PRO A 53 9.31 17.95 4.65
CA PRO A 53 8.76 17.75 5.99
C PRO A 53 7.34 17.18 5.99
N SER A 54 6.94 16.55 7.12
CA SER A 54 5.61 16.02 7.38
C SER A 54 4.76 16.96 8.22
N GLY A 55 3.58 17.34 7.74
CA GLY A 55 2.67 18.26 8.43
C GLY A 55 1.82 17.64 9.55
N GLY A 56 1.73 16.31 9.64
CA GLY A 56 1.13 15.58 10.76
C GLY A 56 -0.39 15.57 10.86
N ASP A 57 -1.14 15.94 9.83
CA ASP A 57 -2.61 15.84 9.85
C ASP A 57 -3.11 14.39 9.66
N LEU A 58 -2.38 13.55 8.92
CA LEU A 58 -2.78 12.18 8.55
C LEU A 58 -2.04 11.13 9.39
N VAL A 59 -0.75 11.30 9.58
CA VAL A 59 0.13 10.48 10.43
C VAL A 59 1.02 11.39 11.26
N THR A 60 1.96 10.80 11.99
CA THR A 60 2.94 11.55 12.78
C THR A 60 3.69 12.57 11.92
N GLY A 61 3.59 13.85 12.28
CA GLY A 61 4.33 14.93 11.64
C GLY A 61 5.54 15.35 12.45
N ASN A 62 6.55 15.90 11.77
CA ASN A 62 7.73 16.47 12.41
C ASN A 62 7.66 18.00 12.54
N VAL A 63 6.71 18.63 11.89
CA VAL A 63 6.49 20.09 11.96
C VAL A 63 5.00 20.41 12.12
N ASN A 64 4.70 21.46 12.85
CA ASN A 64 3.34 21.98 12.95
C ASN A 64 3.04 22.99 11.81
N SER A 65 1.78 23.38 11.65
CA SER A 65 1.35 24.27 10.57
C SER A 65 2.06 25.64 10.57
N ALA A 66 2.43 26.18 11.73
CA ALA A 66 3.13 27.47 11.81
C ALA A 66 4.58 27.32 11.37
N GLU A 67 5.26 26.26 11.77
CA GLU A 67 6.62 25.92 11.33
C GLU A 67 6.65 25.65 9.82
N LEU A 68 5.70 24.87 9.32
CA LEU A 68 5.57 24.59 7.89
C LEU A 68 5.41 25.90 7.09
N THR A 69 4.53 26.79 7.55
CA THR A 69 4.36 28.13 6.93
C THR A 69 5.64 28.94 6.94
N LYS A 70 6.43 28.89 8.03
CA LYS A 70 7.73 29.57 8.14
C LYS A 70 8.75 28.98 7.16
N MET A 71 8.83 27.66 7.07
CA MET A 71 9.74 26.96 6.15
C MET A 71 9.42 27.31 4.68
N VAL A 72 8.13 27.39 4.31
CA VAL A 72 7.73 27.85 2.96
C VAL A 72 8.23 29.26 2.70
N ARG A 73 7.99 30.22 3.60
CA ARG A 73 8.45 31.62 3.47
C ARG A 73 9.97 31.75 3.35
N ASN A 74 10.69 30.91 4.08
CA ASN A 74 12.15 30.87 4.06
C ASN A 74 12.72 30.12 2.85
N GLN A 75 11.88 29.49 2.02
CA GLN A 75 12.28 28.66 0.87
C GLN A 75 13.12 27.43 1.31
N GLU A 76 12.78 26.84 2.45
CA GLU A 76 13.47 25.70 3.10
C GLU A 76 12.86 24.34 2.71
N ILE A 77 11.84 24.29 1.83
CA ILE A 77 11.18 23.07 1.41
C ILE A 77 10.87 23.04 -0.08
N GLY A 78 11.01 21.87 -0.70
CA GLY A 78 10.58 21.59 -2.07
C GLY A 78 9.14 21.09 -2.17
N GLY A 79 8.63 20.57 -1.06
CA GLY A 79 7.28 20.05 -0.90
C GLY A 79 7.00 19.75 0.55
N PHE A 80 5.84 19.19 0.82
CA PHE A 80 5.42 18.69 2.14
C PHE A 80 4.45 17.53 1.96
N PHE A 81 4.22 16.76 3.01
CA PHE A 81 3.24 15.67 2.96
C PHE A 81 2.45 15.55 4.27
N ASN A 82 1.44 14.68 4.30
CA ASN A 82 0.56 14.45 5.46
C ASN A 82 -0.20 15.69 5.92
N VAL A 83 -0.52 16.61 5.01
CA VAL A 83 -1.45 17.72 5.25
C VAL A 83 -2.76 17.41 4.54
N LYS A 84 -3.88 17.41 5.27
CA LYS A 84 -5.23 17.16 4.73
C LYS A 84 -6.05 18.46 4.68
N GLY A 85 -6.79 18.60 3.59
CA GLY A 85 -7.74 19.67 3.37
C GLY A 85 -7.24 20.74 2.41
N ILE A 86 -7.96 20.85 1.28
CA ILE A 86 -7.64 21.72 0.16
C ILE A 86 -7.32 23.18 0.56
N ARG A 87 -8.02 23.73 1.55
CA ARG A 87 -7.81 25.15 1.97
C ARG A 87 -6.42 25.37 2.57
N LYS A 88 -5.95 24.45 3.41
CA LYS A 88 -4.59 24.53 3.99
C LYS A 88 -3.53 24.44 2.89
N ILE A 89 -3.74 23.52 1.94
CA ILE A 89 -2.82 23.31 0.81
C ILE A 89 -2.78 24.55 -0.08
N VAL A 90 -3.93 25.13 -0.42
CA VAL A 90 -4.03 26.38 -1.19
C VAL A 90 -3.28 27.53 -0.50
N ASP A 91 -3.42 27.67 0.81
CA ASP A 91 -2.76 28.74 1.55
C ASP A 91 -1.24 28.60 1.54
N LEU A 92 -0.71 27.37 1.71
CA LEU A 92 0.73 27.08 1.63
C LEU A 92 1.25 27.33 0.20
N GLN A 93 0.53 26.86 -0.81
CA GLN A 93 0.90 27.06 -2.22
C GLN A 93 0.91 28.55 -2.59
N ARG A 94 -0.08 29.31 -2.11
CA ARG A 94 -0.13 30.77 -2.32
C ARG A 94 1.09 31.47 -1.68
N ILE A 95 1.48 31.07 -0.48
CA ILE A 95 2.68 31.62 0.16
C ILE A 95 3.92 31.31 -0.68
N ALA A 96 4.07 30.10 -1.19
CA ALA A 96 5.20 29.71 -2.02
C ALA A 96 5.28 30.56 -3.30
N ILE A 97 4.15 30.81 -3.96
CA ILE A 97 4.08 31.52 -5.22
C ILE A 97 4.18 33.04 -5.04
N ASP A 98 3.35 33.62 -4.14
CA ASP A 98 3.15 35.07 -4.07
C ASP A 98 4.09 35.74 -3.06
N SER A 99 4.68 34.99 -2.13
CA SER A 99 5.46 35.55 -1.00
C SER A 99 6.93 35.13 -1.00
N THR A 100 7.40 34.36 -2.00
CA THR A 100 8.81 33.98 -2.14
C THR A 100 9.45 34.62 -3.38
N ARG A 101 10.78 34.72 -3.39
CA ARG A 101 11.52 35.44 -4.44
C ARG A 101 11.37 34.82 -5.84
N LEU A 102 11.29 33.51 -5.91
CA LEU A 102 11.27 32.78 -7.20
C LEU A 102 9.90 32.18 -7.54
N GLY A 103 8.95 32.19 -6.62
CA GLY A 103 7.60 31.65 -6.83
C GLY A 103 7.60 30.17 -7.23
N ILE A 104 8.48 29.35 -6.64
CA ILE A 104 8.57 27.92 -6.98
C ILE A 104 7.43 27.18 -6.29
N PRO A 105 6.55 26.47 -7.06
CA PRO A 105 5.44 25.71 -6.49
C PRO A 105 5.93 24.51 -5.66
N LEU A 106 5.10 24.08 -4.71
CA LEU A 106 5.39 22.96 -3.82
C LEU A 106 4.84 21.64 -4.37
N LEU A 107 5.55 20.53 -4.12
CA LEU A 107 5.01 19.18 -4.23
C LEU A 107 4.20 18.87 -2.96
N VAL A 108 2.99 18.33 -3.12
CA VAL A 108 2.12 17.96 -2.02
C VAL A 108 1.88 16.46 -2.05
N GLY A 109 2.43 15.75 -1.04
CA GLY A 109 2.45 14.30 -0.96
C GLY A 109 1.47 13.73 0.06
N ALA A 110 1.01 12.49 -0.18
CA ALA A 110 0.29 11.66 0.79
C ALA A 110 0.41 10.18 0.45
N ASP A 111 0.22 9.31 1.44
CA ASP A 111 0.10 7.87 1.26
C ASP A 111 -1.31 7.50 0.80
N VAL A 112 -1.55 7.57 -0.50
CA VAL A 112 -2.81 7.16 -1.15
C VAL A 112 -2.62 5.75 -1.68
N ILE A 113 -2.69 4.75 -0.79
CA ILE A 113 -2.26 3.37 -1.08
C ILE A 113 -3.37 2.55 -1.75
N HIS A 114 -4.60 2.61 -1.22
CA HIS A 114 -5.76 1.89 -1.77
C HIS A 114 -7.05 2.72 -1.69
N GLY A 115 -6.94 4.00 -1.96
CA GLY A 115 -8.03 4.97 -1.95
C GLY A 115 -7.65 6.27 -1.25
N TYR A 116 -8.49 7.29 -1.38
CA TYR A 116 -8.34 8.56 -0.68
C TYR A 116 -9.51 8.75 0.31
N GLU A 117 -10.69 9.18 -0.12
CA GLU A 117 -11.91 9.19 0.69
C GLU A 117 -12.74 7.92 0.40
N THR A 118 -12.84 7.49 -0.85
CA THR A 118 -13.33 6.17 -1.23
C THR A 118 -12.24 5.13 -1.01
N ILE A 119 -12.41 4.26 -0.03
CA ILE A 119 -11.43 3.21 0.30
C ILE A 119 -11.79 1.91 -0.42
N PHE A 120 -10.86 1.43 -1.23
CA PHE A 120 -10.88 0.14 -1.91
C PHE A 120 -10.32 -0.96 -1.00
N PRO A 121 -10.42 -2.24 -1.38
CA PRO A 121 -9.70 -3.31 -0.69
C PRO A 121 -8.20 -3.03 -0.59
N ILE A 122 -7.57 -3.52 0.48
CA ILE A 122 -6.12 -3.41 0.66
C ILE A 122 -5.36 -4.01 -0.55
N PRO A 123 -4.12 -3.57 -0.85
CA PRO A 123 -3.40 -4.03 -2.05
C PRO A 123 -3.27 -5.55 -2.16
N LEU A 124 -3.05 -6.26 -1.05
CA LEU A 124 -3.02 -7.73 -1.06
C LEU A 124 -4.35 -8.33 -1.50
N ALA A 125 -5.48 -7.76 -1.08
CA ALA A 125 -6.80 -8.17 -1.56
C ALA A 125 -6.99 -7.83 -3.05
N LEU A 126 -6.63 -6.63 -3.47
CA LEU A 126 -6.70 -6.20 -4.88
C LEU A 126 -5.94 -7.16 -5.79
N SER A 127 -4.78 -7.66 -5.35
CA SER A 127 -4.02 -8.64 -6.12
C SER A 127 -4.78 -9.95 -6.33
N CYS A 128 -5.63 -10.35 -5.36
CA CYS A 128 -6.44 -11.57 -5.44
C CYS A 128 -7.56 -11.51 -6.49
N SER A 129 -7.88 -10.33 -7.04
CA SER A 129 -8.76 -10.22 -8.21
C SER A 129 -8.11 -10.74 -9.50
N TRP A 130 -6.76 -10.73 -9.58
CA TRP A 130 -5.98 -11.01 -10.78
C TRP A 130 -6.32 -10.08 -11.96
N ASP A 131 -7.03 -8.98 -11.70
CA ASP A 131 -7.49 -8.02 -12.69
C ASP A 131 -6.67 -6.71 -12.63
N THR A 132 -5.79 -6.54 -13.61
CA THR A 132 -4.98 -5.33 -13.75
C THR A 132 -5.81 -4.08 -14.07
N LEU A 133 -6.98 -4.24 -14.73
CA LEU A 133 -7.87 -3.12 -15.04
C LEU A 133 -8.61 -2.64 -13.80
N ALA A 134 -9.03 -3.56 -12.92
CA ALA A 134 -9.62 -3.21 -11.63
C ALA A 134 -8.63 -2.38 -10.78
N VAL A 135 -7.35 -2.78 -10.73
CA VAL A 135 -6.30 -2.04 -10.02
C VAL A 135 -6.02 -0.68 -10.67
N GLU A 136 -5.96 -0.59 -12.00
CA GLU A 136 -5.80 0.68 -12.72
C GLU A 136 -6.99 1.63 -12.47
N ARG A 137 -8.23 1.12 -12.47
CA ARG A 137 -9.45 1.90 -12.14
C ARG A 137 -9.42 2.42 -10.69
N MET A 138 -9.03 1.56 -9.74
CA MET A 138 -8.86 1.96 -8.33
C MET A 138 -7.85 3.10 -8.21
N ALA A 139 -6.65 2.95 -8.78
CA ALA A 139 -5.59 3.97 -8.75
C ALA A 139 -6.03 5.28 -9.44
N ARG A 140 -6.80 5.17 -10.53
CA ARG A 140 -7.37 6.34 -11.22
C ARG A 140 -8.36 7.11 -10.34
N ILE A 141 -9.30 6.42 -9.68
CA ILE A 141 -10.26 7.05 -8.77
C ILE A 141 -9.54 7.67 -7.58
N SER A 142 -8.57 6.96 -7.02
CA SER A 142 -7.74 7.47 -5.92
C SER A 142 -7.01 8.77 -6.31
N ALA A 143 -6.47 8.85 -7.52
CA ALA A 143 -5.83 10.05 -8.03
C ALA A 143 -6.82 11.20 -8.28
N VAL A 144 -8.03 10.92 -8.76
CA VAL A 144 -9.10 11.92 -8.92
C VAL A 144 -9.44 12.55 -7.57
N GLU A 145 -9.69 11.73 -6.56
CA GLU A 145 -10.04 12.21 -5.22
C GLU A 145 -8.89 12.95 -4.53
N ALA A 146 -7.69 12.36 -4.53
CA ALA A 146 -6.51 12.98 -3.93
C ALA A 146 -6.18 14.34 -4.57
N SER A 147 -6.21 14.42 -5.91
CA SER A 147 -5.97 15.66 -6.62
C SER A 147 -7.05 16.71 -6.40
N ALA A 148 -8.29 16.31 -6.13
CA ALA A 148 -9.37 17.24 -5.78
C ALA A 148 -9.15 17.88 -4.41
N ASP A 149 -8.46 17.20 -3.48
CA ASP A 149 -8.07 17.75 -2.18
C ASP A 149 -6.63 18.35 -2.16
N GLY A 150 -6.04 18.55 -3.35
CA GLY A 150 -4.77 19.27 -3.50
C GLY A 150 -3.51 18.41 -3.51
N ILE A 151 -3.62 17.08 -3.40
CA ILE A 151 -2.49 16.16 -3.44
C ILE A 151 -2.05 15.97 -4.89
N CYS A 152 -0.76 16.16 -5.16
CA CYS A 152 -0.19 15.96 -6.50
C CYS A 152 0.85 14.84 -6.58
N TRP A 153 1.14 14.18 -5.46
CA TRP A 153 2.13 13.11 -5.34
C TRP A 153 1.65 12.03 -4.37
N THR A 154 1.63 10.76 -4.80
CA THR A 154 1.32 9.63 -3.93
C THR A 154 2.55 8.75 -3.70
N PHE A 155 2.72 8.22 -2.48
CA PHE A 155 3.74 7.24 -2.14
C PHE A 155 3.22 5.81 -2.39
N SER A 156 2.80 5.56 -3.62
CA SER A 156 2.23 4.31 -4.13
C SER A 156 2.62 4.12 -5.61
N PRO A 157 2.81 2.85 -6.09
CA PRO A 157 2.57 1.59 -5.41
C PRO A 157 3.70 1.12 -4.49
N MET A 158 3.32 0.32 -3.48
CA MET A 158 4.26 -0.54 -2.78
C MET A 158 4.34 -1.88 -3.52
N VAL A 159 5.54 -2.29 -3.91
CA VAL A 159 5.75 -3.45 -4.79
C VAL A 159 6.71 -4.50 -4.20
N ASP A 160 6.96 -4.41 -2.90
CA ASP A 160 7.79 -5.38 -2.20
C ASP A 160 7.19 -6.79 -2.27
N ILE A 161 7.95 -7.73 -2.82
CA ILE A 161 7.59 -9.16 -2.76
C ILE A 161 7.76 -9.64 -1.34
N CYS A 162 6.71 -10.25 -0.77
CA CYS A 162 6.74 -10.79 0.58
C CYS A 162 6.41 -12.28 0.59
N ARG A 163 7.21 -13.07 1.33
CA ARG A 163 7.09 -14.53 1.47
C ARG A 163 7.05 -14.97 2.94
N ASP A 164 7.01 -14.00 3.83
CA ASP A 164 6.91 -14.21 5.27
C ASP A 164 5.74 -13.41 5.83
N SER A 165 4.62 -14.09 6.07
CA SER A 165 3.39 -13.47 6.55
C SER A 165 3.48 -12.90 7.97
N ARG A 166 4.60 -13.10 8.67
CA ARG A 166 4.88 -12.40 9.93
C ARG A 166 5.08 -10.90 9.72
N TRP A 167 5.57 -10.48 8.55
CA TRP A 167 5.74 -9.06 8.20
C TRP A 167 4.38 -8.40 7.93
N GLY A 168 4.06 -7.35 8.70
CA GLY A 168 2.77 -6.67 8.62
C GLY A 168 2.49 -5.99 7.31
N ARG A 169 3.54 -5.45 6.67
CA ARG A 169 3.43 -4.71 5.41
C ARG A 169 3.14 -5.60 4.19
N ILE A 170 3.09 -6.92 4.34
CA ILE A 170 2.55 -7.81 3.28
C ILE A 170 1.18 -7.34 2.79
N ALA A 171 0.37 -6.73 3.66
CA ALA A 171 -0.94 -6.16 3.35
C ALA A 171 -0.90 -5.05 2.28
N GLU A 172 0.25 -4.35 2.16
CA GLU A 172 0.44 -3.23 1.24
C GLU A 172 0.88 -3.66 -0.17
N GLY A 173 1.35 -4.90 -0.32
CA GLY A 173 1.92 -5.43 -1.56
C GLY A 173 0.97 -6.31 -2.36
N SER A 174 1.51 -6.90 -3.43
CA SER A 174 0.77 -7.75 -4.36
C SER A 174 1.06 -9.25 -4.17
N GLY A 175 1.51 -9.65 -2.99
CA GLY A 175 1.78 -11.04 -2.64
C GLY A 175 3.20 -11.50 -2.97
N GLU A 176 3.36 -12.79 -3.31
CA GLU A 176 4.65 -13.49 -3.38
C GLU A 176 5.21 -13.64 -4.80
N ASP A 177 4.39 -13.36 -5.85
CA ASP A 177 4.73 -13.61 -7.24
C ASP A 177 5.34 -12.39 -7.95
N PRO A 178 6.59 -12.47 -8.44
CA PRO A 178 7.24 -11.35 -9.11
C PRO A 178 6.56 -10.94 -10.43
N TYR A 179 5.96 -11.87 -11.16
CA TYR A 179 5.33 -11.58 -12.45
C TYR A 179 4.01 -10.84 -12.27
N LEU A 180 3.11 -11.36 -11.43
CA LEU A 180 1.85 -10.69 -11.10
C LEU A 180 2.13 -9.32 -10.46
N GLY A 181 3.06 -9.24 -9.50
CA GLY A 181 3.49 -8.00 -8.89
C GLY A 181 3.97 -6.97 -9.91
N SER A 182 4.69 -7.43 -10.96
CA SER A 182 5.13 -6.56 -12.07
C SER A 182 3.98 -6.03 -12.92
N LEU A 183 2.97 -6.86 -13.20
CA LEU A 183 1.79 -6.43 -13.96
C LEU A 183 0.97 -5.41 -13.18
N LEU A 184 0.78 -5.66 -11.88
CA LEU A 184 0.01 -4.77 -11.00
C LEU A 184 0.76 -3.45 -10.76
N ALA A 185 2.09 -3.48 -10.60
CA ALA A 185 2.90 -2.25 -10.50
C ALA A 185 2.69 -1.33 -11.71
N LYS A 186 2.68 -1.88 -12.93
CA LYS A 186 2.37 -1.11 -14.16
C LYS A 186 0.95 -0.54 -14.14
N ALA A 187 -0.03 -1.29 -13.66
CA ALA A 187 -1.42 -0.86 -13.55
C ALA A 187 -1.59 0.33 -12.57
N TYR A 188 -0.97 0.25 -11.40
CA TYR A 188 -0.95 1.35 -10.43
C TYR A 188 -0.35 2.63 -11.03
N VAL A 189 0.84 2.53 -11.65
CA VAL A 189 1.51 3.70 -12.26
C VAL A 189 0.62 4.35 -13.31
N ARG A 190 0.03 3.56 -14.23
CA ARG A 190 -0.89 4.09 -15.24
C ARG A 190 -2.13 4.72 -14.62
N GLY A 191 -2.70 4.09 -13.62
CA GLY A 191 -3.85 4.60 -12.90
C GLY A 191 -3.59 5.96 -12.26
N TYR A 192 -2.51 6.12 -11.50
CA TYR A 192 -2.18 7.40 -10.85
C TYR A 192 -1.74 8.48 -11.83
N GLN A 193 -0.82 8.17 -12.74
CA GLN A 193 -0.18 9.16 -13.63
C GLN A 193 -0.98 9.47 -14.90
N GLY A 194 -1.96 8.62 -15.26
CA GLY A 194 -2.69 8.76 -16.51
C GLY A 194 -1.75 8.67 -17.71
N ASN A 195 -1.95 9.55 -18.69
CA ASN A 195 -1.17 9.50 -19.92
C ASN A 195 0.17 10.24 -19.82
N ASN A 196 0.22 11.39 -19.15
CA ASN A 196 1.40 12.27 -19.16
C ASN A 196 1.49 13.22 -17.95
N MET A 197 0.67 13.05 -16.93
CA MET A 197 0.58 13.90 -15.74
C MET A 197 0.16 15.36 -16.03
N GLN A 198 -0.37 15.65 -17.22
CA GLN A 198 -0.84 16.99 -17.59
C GLN A 198 -2.30 17.25 -17.18
N GLY A 199 -3.08 16.20 -16.93
CA GLY A 199 -4.45 16.29 -16.43
C GLY A 199 -4.51 16.79 -14.98
N LYS A 200 -5.56 17.55 -14.63
CA LYS A 200 -5.78 18.07 -13.26
C LYS A 200 -6.09 16.97 -12.23
N ASN A 201 -6.38 15.76 -12.67
CA ASN A 201 -6.69 14.57 -11.88
C ASN A 201 -5.63 13.48 -12.02
N GLU A 202 -4.47 13.79 -12.58
CA GLU A 202 -3.29 12.94 -12.69
C GLU A 202 -2.25 13.39 -11.67
N ILE A 203 -1.66 12.45 -10.93
CA ILE A 203 -0.71 12.73 -9.86
C ILE A 203 0.58 11.91 -10.03
N LEU A 204 1.67 12.40 -9.48
CA LEU A 204 2.95 11.71 -9.49
C LEU A 204 2.85 10.43 -8.65
N SER A 205 3.25 9.30 -9.22
CA SER A 205 3.34 8.00 -8.55
C SER A 205 4.75 7.79 -8.00
N CYS A 206 4.88 7.07 -6.88
CA CYS A 206 6.14 6.75 -6.24
C CYS A 206 6.20 5.25 -5.92
N VAL A 207 7.01 4.50 -6.66
CA VAL A 207 7.21 3.08 -6.34
C VAL A 207 8.09 2.93 -5.10
N LYS A 208 7.65 2.08 -4.16
CA LYS A 208 8.33 1.85 -2.88
C LYS A 208 8.29 0.37 -2.48
N HIS A 209 9.17 -0.08 -1.58
CA HIS A 209 10.33 0.62 -1.01
C HIS A 209 11.60 0.04 -1.65
N PHE A 210 12.35 0.85 -2.39
CA PHE A 210 13.48 0.39 -3.18
C PHE A 210 14.76 0.22 -2.34
N ALA A 211 15.18 -1.06 -1.97
CA ALA A 211 14.54 -2.28 -2.46
C ALA A 211 14.64 -3.42 -1.44
N LEU A 212 13.93 -4.51 -1.72
CA LEU A 212 14.02 -5.80 -1.02
C LEU A 212 13.36 -5.85 0.36
N TYR A 213 12.65 -4.82 0.78
CA TYR A 213 12.14 -4.66 2.14
C TYR A 213 11.17 -5.79 2.56
N GLY A 214 10.42 -6.38 1.63
CA GLY A 214 9.55 -7.53 1.89
C GLY A 214 10.26 -8.85 2.25
N ALA A 215 11.61 -8.86 2.20
CA ALA A 215 12.44 -10.00 2.62
C ALA A 215 13.10 -9.79 3.98
N SER A 216 12.59 -8.89 4.82
CA SER A 216 13.12 -8.62 6.16
C SER A 216 13.24 -9.89 6.97
N GLU A 217 14.42 -10.11 7.60
CA GLU A 217 14.69 -11.31 8.39
C GLU A 217 13.65 -11.50 9.50
N SER A 218 13.17 -12.74 9.64
CA SER A 218 12.14 -13.15 10.59
C SER A 218 10.78 -12.47 10.40
N GLY A 219 10.53 -11.86 9.25
CA GLY A 219 9.32 -11.06 9.02
C GLY A 219 9.18 -9.87 9.97
N LYS A 220 10.30 -9.43 10.55
CA LYS A 220 10.31 -8.31 11.50
C LYS A 220 10.50 -7.01 10.75
N ASP A 221 9.59 -6.07 10.95
CA ASP A 221 9.66 -4.77 10.29
C ASP A 221 10.94 -4.01 10.64
N TYR A 222 11.46 -3.21 9.71
CA TYR A 222 12.72 -2.47 9.80
C TYR A 222 13.99 -3.32 9.97
N ASN A 223 13.88 -4.66 9.82
CA ASN A 223 15.03 -5.54 9.97
C ASN A 223 15.87 -5.60 8.69
N VAL A 224 17.05 -6.20 8.82
CA VAL A 224 18.00 -6.34 7.72
C VAL A 224 17.51 -7.34 6.67
N VAL A 225 18.08 -7.22 5.47
CA VAL A 225 17.86 -8.14 4.35
C VAL A 225 19.22 -8.63 3.84
N ASP A 226 19.33 -9.93 3.66
CA ASP A 226 20.50 -10.56 3.02
C ASP A 226 20.04 -11.60 1.99
N MET A 227 20.53 -11.46 0.76
CA MET A 227 20.28 -12.41 -0.32
C MET A 227 21.28 -12.27 -1.46
N SER A 228 21.43 -13.32 -2.29
CA SER A 228 22.27 -13.26 -3.48
C SER A 228 21.72 -12.29 -4.53
N ARG A 229 22.58 -11.68 -5.32
CA ARG A 229 22.18 -10.81 -6.43
C ARG A 229 21.33 -11.53 -7.46
N GLN A 230 21.58 -12.81 -7.73
CA GLN A 230 20.74 -13.61 -8.60
C GLN A 230 19.29 -13.63 -8.12
N ARG A 231 19.07 -13.83 -6.81
CA ARG A 231 17.74 -13.79 -6.22
C ARG A 231 17.11 -12.41 -6.29
N MET A 232 17.90 -11.35 -6.03
CA MET A 232 17.43 -9.97 -6.19
C MET A 232 16.84 -9.72 -7.58
N TYR A 233 17.60 -10.03 -8.65
CA TYR A 233 17.17 -9.78 -10.03
C TYR A 233 16.00 -10.66 -10.48
N ASN A 234 16.00 -11.94 -10.13
CA ASN A 234 14.96 -12.86 -10.58
C ASN A 234 13.63 -12.67 -9.87
N GLU A 235 13.63 -12.16 -8.64
CA GLU A 235 12.47 -12.21 -7.79
C GLU A 235 12.09 -10.82 -7.28
N TYR A 236 12.92 -10.19 -6.46
CA TYR A 236 12.54 -9.01 -5.69
C TYR A 236 12.62 -7.69 -6.48
N LEU A 237 13.51 -7.57 -7.45
CA LEU A 237 13.68 -6.34 -8.23
C LEU A 237 12.75 -6.23 -9.43
N ALA A 238 12.13 -7.33 -9.86
CA ALA A 238 11.30 -7.36 -11.06
C ALA A 238 10.11 -6.38 -11.03
N PRO A 239 9.31 -6.25 -9.95
CA PRO A 239 8.20 -5.30 -9.90
C PRO A 239 8.66 -3.83 -9.94
N TYR A 240 9.80 -3.49 -9.33
CA TYR A 240 10.36 -2.14 -9.42
C TYR A 240 10.79 -1.79 -10.83
N LYS A 241 11.48 -2.72 -11.50
CA LYS A 241 11.86 -2.55 -12.91
C LYS A 241 10.62 -2.34 -13.78
N ALA A 242 9.57 -3.12 -13.54
CA ALA A 242 8.31 -2.98 -14.25
C ALA A 242 7.64 -1.61 -14.05
N ALA A 243 7.72 -1.04 -12.83
CA ALA A 243 7.24 0.31 -12.56
C ALA A 243 8.08 1.38 -13.29
N VAL A 244 9.41 1.21 -13.34
CA VAL A 244 10.31 2.09 -14.10
C VAL A 244 9.98 2.03 -15.60
N GLU A 245 9.79 0.83 -16.15
CA GLU A 245 9.38 0.63 -17.55
C GLU A 245 8.00 1.24 -17.86
N ALA A 246 7.10 1.31 -16.87
CA ALA A 246 5.81 1.98 -17.00
C ALA A 246 5.90 3.51 -16.88
N GLY A 247 7.09 4.05 -16.65
CA GLY A 247 7.32 5.49 -16.57
C GLY A 247 6.99 6.11 -15.21
N VAL A 248 7.15 5.36 -14.11
CA VAL A 248 6.96 5.91 -12.76
C VAL A 248 7.81 7.16 -12.56
N GLY A 249 7.20 8.22 -12.05
CA GLY A 249 7.87 9.52 -11.94
C GLY A 249 8.75 9.68 -10.70
N SER A 250 8.55 8.85 -9.66
CA SER A 250 9.41 8.85 -8.47
C SER A 250 9.61 7.46 -7.88
N VAL A 251 10.70 7.31 -7.12
CA VAL A 251 11.09 6.10 -6.38
C VAL A 251 11.41 6.49 -4.94
N MET A 252 11.00 5.66 -3.98
CA MET A 252 11.35 5.84 -2.57
C MET A 252 12.33 4.74 -2.14
N SER A 253 13.49 5.12 -1.58
CA SER A 253 14.45 4.16 -1.03
C SER A 253 13.93 3.53 0.27
N SER A 254 14.28 2.27 0.51
CA SER A 254 13.82 1.53 1.69
C SER A 254 14.64 1.79 2.95
N PHE A 255 14.12 1.36 4.11
CA PHE A 255 14.78 1.45 5.42
C PHE A 255 15.93 0.46 5.60
N ASN A 256 15.82 -0.73 5.01
CA ASN A 256 16.71 -1.86 5.26
C ASN A 256 18.11 -1.69 4.65
N LEU A 257 19.02 -2.52 5.11
CA LEU A 257 20.32 -2.71 4.48
C LEU A 257 20.18 -3.57 3.22
N VAL A 258 21.00 -3.29 2.20
CA VAL A 258 21.21 -4.12 1.01
C VAL A 258 22.71 -4.32 0.86
N ASP A 259 23.18 -5.56 0.84
CA ASP A 259 24.61 -5.90 0.88
C ASP A 259 25.36 -5.20 2.05
N GLY A 260 24.72 -5.08 3.22
CA GLY A 260 25.28 -4.43 4.41
C GLY A 260 25.33 -2.89 4.36
N ILE A 261 24.75 -2.26 3.33
CA ILE A 261 24.72 -0.79 3.17
C ILE A 261 23.26 -0.33 3.24
N PRO A 262 22.94 0.73 4.03
CA PRO A 262 21.60 1.32 4.02
C PRO A 262 21.15 1.64 2.59
N ALA A 263 19.96 1.21 2.19
CA ALA A 263 19.45 1.40 0.83
C ALA A 263 19.56 2.86 0.37
N THR A 264 19.26 3.80 1.26
CA THR A 264 19.34 5.26 1.02
C THR A 264 20.77 5.75 0.71
N ALA A 265 21.82 5.01 1.12
CA ALA A 265 23.23 5.34 0.85
C ALA A 265 23.91 4.32 -0.09
N ASN A 266 23.15 3.42 -0.69
CA ASN A 266 23.68 2.36 -1.54
C ASN A 266 23.83 2.83 -2.99
N LYS A 267 25.03 3.28 -3.35
CA LYS A 267 25.34 3.79 -4.69
C LYS A 267 25.07 2.75 -5.79
N TRP A 268 25.41 1.48 -5.56
CA TRP A 268 25.11 0.42 -6.52
C TRP A 268 23.61 0.34 -6.80
N LEU A 269 22.78 0.35 -5.74
CA LEU A 269 21.34 0.24 -5.87
C LEU A 269 20.74 1.47 -6.58
N LEU A 270 21.06 2.67 -6.07
CA LEU A 270 20.38 3.92 -6.47
C LEU A 270 20.94 4.53 -7.74
N THR A 271 22.22 4.40 -8.00
CA THR A 271 22.88 4.98 -9.18
C THR A 271 23.16 3.93 -10.23
N ASP A 272 23.92 2.88 -9.90
CA ASP A 272 24.43 1.97 -10.92
C ASP A 272 23.30 1.10 -11.49
N LEU A 273 22.42 0.54 -10.64
CA LEU A 273 21.27 -0.25 -11.08
C LEU A 273 20.10 0.63 -11.55
N LEU A 274 19.55 1.48 -10.64
CA LEU A 274 18.30 2.20 -10.92
C LEU A 274 18.48 3.21 -12.05
N ARG A 275 19.52 4.05 -12.00
CA ARG A 275 19.69 5.14 -12.98
C ARG A 275 20.45 4.69 -14.22
N ASN A 276 21.61 4.02 -14.05
CA ASN A 276 22.48 3.72 -15.20
C ASN A 276 22.01 2.47 -15.97
N GLU A 277 21.62 1.38 -15.26
CA GLU A 277 21.19 0.15 -15.92
C GLU A 277 19.72 0.23 -16.38
N TRP A 278 18.81 0.72 -15.53
CA TRP A 278 17.38 0.79 -15.87
C TRP A 278 16.94 2.10 -16.51
N GLY A 279 17.81 3.11 -16.54
CA GLY A 279 17.53 4.39 -17.18
C GLY A 279 16.53 5.28 -16.43
N PHE A 280 16.35 5.09 -15.13
CA PHE A 280 15.44 5.91 -14.34
C PHE A 280 15.92 7.37 -14.23
N CYS A 281 15.13 8.31 -14.77
CA CYS A 281 15.43 9.75 -14.77
C CYS A 281 14.55 10.56 -13.79
N GLY A 282 13.67 9.90 -13.03
CA GLY A 282 12.73 10.56 -12.12
C GLY A 282 13.32 10.95 -10.77
N LEU A 283 12.46 11.42 -9.87
CA LEU A 283 12.77 11.86 -8.52
C LEU A 283 13.01 10.66 -7.59
N LEU A 284 14.12 10.67 -6.85
CA LEU A 284 14.41 9.69 -5.80
C LEU A 284 14.30 10.36 -4.44
N VAL A 285 13.31 9.92 -3.65
CA VAL A 285 13.07 10.39 -2.28
C VAL A 285 13.46 9.29 -1.28
N THR A 286 13.88 9.69 -0.07
CA THR A 286 14.09 8.71 1.02
C THR A 286 12.76 8.26 1.60
N ASP A 287 12.74 7.15 2.31
CA ASP A 287 11.69 6.86 3.27
C ASP A 287 11.80 7.78 4.50
N TYR A 288 10.77 7.72 5.37
CA TYR A 288 10.64 8.59 6.54
C TYR A 288 11.87 8.53 7.44
N ASN A 289 12.58 9.65 7.58
CA ASN A 289 13.75 9.81 8.45
C ASN A 289 14.97 8.93 8.13
N SER A 290 15.01 8.25 6.96
CA SER A 290 16.03 7.22 6.63
C SER A 290 17.46 7.74 6.61
N ILE A 291 17.70 9.04 6.35
CA ILE A 291 19.08 9.60 6.43
C ILE A 291 19.54 9.65 7.89
N ALA A 292 18.71 10.13 8.81
CA ALA A 292 19.07 10.19 10.22
C ALA A 292 19.21 8.79 10.85
N GLU A 293 18.45 7.82 10.38
CA GLU A 293 18.50 6.42 10.85
C GLU A 293 19.81 5.70 10.52
N MET A 294 20.60 6.21 9.56
CA MET A 294 21.95 5.68 9.33
C MET A 294 22.84 5.75 10.56
N SER A 295 22.56 6.67 11.49
CA SER A 295 23.22 6.72 12.80
C SER A 295 22.89 5.49 13.65
N SER A 296 21.64 5.07 13.66
CA SER A 296 21.18 3.87 14.38
C SER A 296 21.70 2.57 13.75
N HIS A 297 21.93 2.56 12.42
CA HIS A 297 22.63 1.49 11.72
C HIS A 297 24.14 1.44 12.05
N GLY A 298 24.66 2.41 12.82
CA GLY A 298 26.10 2.51 13.11
C GLY A 298 26.96 2.95 11.92
N VAL A 299 26.36 3.54 10.89
CA VAL A 299 27.05 3.88 9.63
C VAL A 299 27.69 5.26 9.72
N ALA A 300 26.94 6.29 10.12
CA ALA A 300 27.45 7.66 10.20
C ALA A 300 26.50 8.60 10.97
N PRO A 301 27.00 9.68 11.60
CA PRO A 301 26.17 10.76 12.10
C PRO A 301 25.53 11.54 10.94
N LEU A 302 24.46 12.31 11.22
CA LEU A 302 23.58 12.96 10.23
C LEU A 302 24.34 13.67 9.09
N LYS A 303 25.38 14.44 9.39
CA LYS A 303 26.16 15.19 8.38
C LYS A 303 26.82 14.25 7.37
N GLU A 304 27.51 13.23 7.85
CA GLU A 304 28.17 12.24 7.00
C GLU A 304 27.15 11.33 6.29
N ALA A 305 26.04 10.98 6.95
CA ALA A 305 24.92 10.25 6.35
C ALA A 305 24.31 11.02 5.17
N SER A 306 24.10 12.33 5.32
CA SER A 306 23.64 13.21 4.23
C SER A 306 24.58 13.23 3.04
N VAL A 307 25.89 13.29 3.28
CA VAL A 307 26.91 13.19 2.22
C VAL A 307 26.79 11.86 1.46
N ARG A 308 26.70 10.75 2.19
CA ARG A 308 26.59 9.40 1.58
C ARG A 308 25.30 9.24 0.78
N ALA A 309 24.18 9.72 1.29
CA ALA A 309 22.88 9.66 0.61
C ALA A 309 22.92 10.46 -0.71
N LEU A 310 23.42 11.69 -0.70
CA LEU A 310 23.54 12.53 -1.90
C LEU A 310 24.49 11.87 -2.93
N GLN A 311 25.64 11.36 -2.47
CA GLN A 311 26.62 10.67 -3.34
C GLN A 311 26.09 9.35 -3.92
N ALA A 312 25.16 8.69 -3.22
CA ALA A 312 24.49 7.50 -3.71
C ALA A 312 23.41 7.80 -4.77
N GLY A 313 22.98 9.06 -4.90
CA GLY A 313 22.00 9.49 -5.90
C GLY A 313 20.62 9.82 -5.35
N THR A 314 20.46 9.94 -4.03
CA THR A 314 19.24 10.43 -3.37
C THR A 314 19.03 11.91 -3.69
N ASP A 315 17.80 12.30 -4.06
CA ASP A 315 17.48 13.67 -4.47
C ASP A 315 16.76 14.46 -3.37
N MET A 316 15.89 13.80 -2.60
CA MET A 316 15.02 14.47 -1.63
C MET A 316 15.02 13.74 -0.29
N ASP A 317 15.21 14.50 0.78
CA ASP A 317 15.27 14.04 2.17
C ASP A 317 13.89 14.17 2.83
N MET A 318 13.26 13.04 3.11
CA MET A 318 12.00 13.02 3.83
C MET A 318 12.26 13.08 5.33
N VAL A 319 11.87 14.19 5.98
CA VAL A 319 11.82 14.43 7.43
C VAL A 319 13.16 14.70 8.11
N SER A 320 14.26 14.04 7.74
CA SER A 320 15.54 14.16 8.48
C SER A 320 16.12 15.58 8.52
N CYS A 321 15.76 16.43 7.57
CA CYS A 321 16.35 17.77 7.36
C CYS A 321 17.89 17.74 7.24
N GLY A 322 18.46 16.59 6.95
CA GLY A 322 19.90 16.39 6.86
C GLY A 322 20.51 17.17 5.70
N PHE A 323 19.89 17.13 4.52
CA PHE A 323 20.36 17.88 3.36
C PHE A 323 20.31 19.39 3.59
N LEU A 324 19.20 19.89 4.10
CA LEU A 324 19.03 21.33 4.39
C LEU A 324 20.06 21.83 5.39
N ASN A 325 20.28 21.09 6.48
CA ASN A 325 21.05 21.54 7.63
C ASN A 325 22.56 21.31 7.53
N THR A 326 23.03 20.37 6.63
CA THR A 326 24.42 19.92 6.69
C THR A 326 25.19 20.03 5.36
N LEU A 327 24.51 20.04 4.19
CA LEU A 327 25.19 19.99 2.92
C LEU A 327 25.95 21.28 2.55
N GLU A 328 25.51 22.46 3.03
CA GLU A 328 26.25 23.69 2.81
C GLU A 328 27.66 23.63 3.46
N GLU A 329 27.74 23.13 4.69
CA GLU A 329 29.01 22.95 5.38
C GLU A 329 29.85 21.85 4.70
N SER A 330 29.21 20.75 4.31
CA SER A 330 29.86 19.64 3.59
C SER A 330 30.42 20.06 2.22
N LEU A 331 29.76 21.00 1.53
CA LEU A 331 30.26 21.61 0.31
C LEU A 331 31.51 22.47 0.57
N LYS A 332 31.49 23.30 1.62
CA LYS A 332 32.66 24.11 2.03
C LYS A 332 33.86 23.23 2.42
N GLU A 333 33.61 22.04 2.97
CA GLU A 333 34.64 21.05 3.30
C GLU A 333 35.09 20.20 2.08
N GLY A 334 34.48 20.38 0.91
CA GLY A 334 34.80 19.60 -0.30
C GLY A 334 34.37 18.15 -0.27
N LYS A 335 33.43 17.77 0.64
CA LYS A 335 32.87 16.41 0.75
C LYS A 335 31.80 16.12 -0.28
N VAL A 336 31.11 17.15 -0.74
CA VAL A 336 30.14 17.11 -1.86
C VAL A 336 30.48 18.21 -2.84
N THR A 337 29.97 18.13 -4.06
CA THR A 337 30.15 19.16 -5.09
C THR A 337 28.86 19.91 -5.37
N GLU A 338 28.96 21.10 -5.93
CA GLU A 338 27.77 21.87 -6.36
C GLU A 338 27.01 21.13 -7.47
N GLU A 339 27.70 20.40 -8.33
CA GLU A 339 27.09 19.59 -9.39
C GLU A 339 26.18 18.49 -8.84
N GLN A 340 26.57 17.86 -7.73
CA GLN A 340 25.75 16.84 -7.06
C GLN A 340 24.47 17.46 -6.48
N ILE A 341 24.56 18.61 -5.81
CA ILE A 341 23.40 19.35 -5.30
C ILE A 341 22.51 19.82 -6.46
N ASN A 342 23.12 20.33 -7.51
CA ASN A 342 22.41 20.79 -8.71
C ASN A 342 21.67 19.64 -9.40
N ALA A 343 22.28 18.45 -9.49
CA ALA A 343 21.64 17.29 -10.09
C ALA A 343 20.41 16.83 -9.31
N ALA A 344 20.47 16.81 -7.97
CA ALA A 344 19.33 16.50 -7.11
C ALA A 344 18.21 17.56 -7.23
N CYS A 345 18.56 18.85 -7.10
CA CYS A 345 17.63 19.97 -7.25
C CYS A 345 16.93 19.95 -8.61
N ARG A 346 17.67 19.68 -9.69
CA ARG A 346 17.14 19.59 -11.04
C ARG A 346 16.03 18.56 -11.13
N ARG A 347 16.18 17.35 -10.59
CA ARG A 347 15.16 16.28 -10.66
C ARG A 347 13.90 16.64 -9.88
N VAL A 348 14.01 17.36 -8.75
CA VAL A 348 12.84 17.90 -8.05
C VAL A 348 12.09 18.91 -8.94
N LEU A 349 12.82 19.81 -9.60
CA LEU A 349 12.21 20.81 -10.50
C LEU A 349 11.62 20.16 -11.75
N GLU A 350 12.25 19.12 -12.31
CA GLU A 350 11.71 18.33 -13.43
C GLU A 350 10.38 17.64 -13.07
N ALA A 351 10.27 17.08 -11.86
CA ALA A 351 9.01 16.51 -11.37
C ALA A 351 7.89 17.57 -11.33
N LYS A 352 8.19 18.76 -10.82
CA LYS A 352 7.24 19.90 -10.80
C LYS A 352 6.87 20.36 -12.21
N TYR A 353 7.83 20.37 -13.14
CA TYR A 353 7.58 20.75 -14.53
C TYR A 353 6.67 19.74 -15.23
N LYS A 354 6.96 18.45 -15.10
CA LYS A 354 6.16 17.35 -15.68
C LYS A 354 4.73 17.33 -15.14
N LEU A 355 4.54 17.71 -13.88
CA LEU A 355 3.21 17.91 -13.30
C LEU A 355 2.50 19.17 -13.80
N GLY A 356 3.15 20.03 -14.60
CA GLY A 356 2.59 21.28 -15.11
C GLY A 356 2.51 22.40 -14.07
N LEU A 357 3.15 22.27 -12.90
CA LEU A 357 3.05 23.23 -11.81
C LEU A 357 3.71 24.60 -12.13
N PHE A 358 4.64 24.66 -13.07
CA PHE A 358 5.22 25.94 -13.50
C PHE A 358 4.34 26.69 -14.49
N SER A 359 3.52 26.01 -15.27
CA SER A 359 2.53 26.62 -16.16
C SER A 359 1.23 26.98 -15.44
N ASP A 360 0.83 26.17 -14.47
CA ASP A 360 -0.32 26.41 -13.60
C ASP A 360 -0.01 25.95 -12.15
N PRO A 361 0.54 26.83 -11.30
CA PRO A 361 0.91 26.51 -9.93
C PRO A 361 -0.29 26.20 -9.03
N TYR A 362 -1.51 26.56 -9.45
CA TYR A 362 -2.75 26.31 -8.74
C TYR A 362 -3.59 25.17 -9.35
N LYS A 363 -3.03 24.38 -10.27
CA LYS A 363 -3.69 23.27 -10.98
C LYS A 363 -4.49 22.33 -10.05
N TYR A 364 -3.97 22.06 -8.86
CA TYR A 364 -4.59 21.19 -7.86
C TYR A 364 -5.33 21.95 -6.74
N CYS A 365 -5.54 23.27 -6.92
CA CYS A 365 -6.07 24.17 -5.88
C CYS A 365 -7.54 24.57 -6.09
N ASP A 366 -8.29 23.86 -6.92
CA ASP A 366 -9.72 24.12 -7.16
C ASP A 366 -10.57 23.54 -6.01
N THR A 367 -10.97 24.42 -5.08
CA THR A 367 -11.75 24.06 -3.90
C THR A 367 -13.15 23.52 -4.21
N LEU A 368 -13.66 23.74 -5.44
CA LEU A 368 -15.00 23.25 -5.83
C LEU A 368 -14.99 21.77 -6.24
N ARG A 369 -13.81 21.18 -6.45
CA ARG A 369 -13.67 19.78 -6.82
C ARG A 369 -13.99 18.84 -5.66
N VAL A 370 -13.65 19.23 -4.42
CA VAL A 370 -13.87 18.42 -3.21
C VAL A 370 -15.32 17.95 -3.11
N GLU A 371 -16.30 18.87 -3.25
CA GLU A 371 -17.72 18.53 -3.14
C GLU A 371 -18.24 17.66 -4.29
N LYS A 372 -17.56 17.68 -5.45
CA LYS A 372 -18.02 17.01 -6.67
C LYS A 372 -17.32 15.66 -6.91
N GLU A 373 -16.07 15.51 -6.45
CA GLU A 373 -15.20 14.42 -6.88
C GLU A 373 -14.83 13.48 -5.72
N LEU A 374 -15.02 13.86 -4.44
CA LEU A 374 -14.75 12.97 -3.30
C LEU A 374 -15.96 12.11 -2.97
N TYR A 375 -15.71 10.84 -2.68
CA TYR A 375 -16.67 9.86 -2.16
C TYR A 375 -18.01 9.82 -2.91
N THR A 376 -17.94 9.92 -4.24
CA THR A 376 -19.13 9.93 -5.08
C THR A 376 -19.83 8.57 -5.10
N THR A 377 -21.13 8.55 -5.38
CA THR A 377 -21.88 7.30 -5.55
C THR A 377 -21.27 6.40 -6.64
N ALA A 378 -20.71 7.00 -7.71
CA ALA A 378 -20.04 6.25 -8.77
C ALA A 378 -18.74 5.60 -8.27
N HIS A 379 -17.90 6.31 -7.50
CA HIS A 379 -16.68 5.77 -6.92
C HIS A 379 -16.97 4.62 -5.95
N ARG A 380 -17.95 4.79 -5.07
CA ARG A 380 -18.42 3.77 -4.13
C ARG A 380 -18.94 2.52 -4.84
N ALA A 381 -19.69 2.68 -5.92
CA ALA A 381 -20.17 1.55 -6.71
C ALA A 381 -19.02 0.74 -7.31
N VAL A 382 -17.98 1.41 -7.83
CA VAL A 382 -16.77 0.75 -8.33
C VAL A 382 -16.00 0.07 -7.21
N ALA A 383 -15.87 0.70 -6.03
CA ALA A 383 -15.18 0.08 -4.89
C ALA A 383 -15.89 -1.19 -4.41
N ARG A 384 -17.24 -1.18 -4.37
CA ARG A 384 -18.06 -2.36 -4.06
C ARG A 384 -17.91 -3.48 -5.10
N GLU A 385 -17.90 -3.15 -6.40
CA GLU A 385 -17.68 -4.08 -7.50
C GLU A 385 -16.31 -4.77 -7.35
N ILE A 386 -15.25 -3.97 -7.25
CA ILE A 386 -13.88 -4.49 -7.09
C ILE A 386 -13.73 -5.31 -5.80
N ALA A 387 -14.34 -4.88 -4.69
CA ALA A 387 -14.27 -5.63 -3.44
C ALA A 387 -14.81 -7.05 -3.58
N ALA A 388 -15.94 -7.24 -4.26
CA ALA A 388 -16.53 -8.55 -4.46
C ALA A 388 -15.63 -9.49 -5.30
N GLU A 389 -14.81 -8.95 -6.20
CA GLU A 389 -13.85 -9.70 -7.01
C GLU A 389 -12.63 -10.19 -6.23
N THR A 390 -12.33 -9.53 -5.09
CA THR A 390 -11.14 -9.83 -4.27
C THR A 390 -11.36 -10.93 -3.23
N PHE A 391 -12.61 -11.27 -2.91
CA PHE A 391 -12.91 -12.23 -1.86
C PHE A 391 -12.57 -13.65 -2.30
N VAL A 392 -11.89 -14.38 -1.41
CA VAL A 392 -11.43 -15.75 -1.69
C VAL A 392 -12.24 -16.74 -0.87
N LEU A 393 -13.00 -17.60 -1.55
CA LEU A 393 -13.71 -18.70 -0.92
C LEU A 393 -12.72 -19.85 -0.64
N LEU A 394 -12.27 -19.98 0.62
CA LEU A 394 -11.29 -20.96 1.04
C LEU A 394 -11.91 -22.33 1.29
N LYS A 395 -13.16 -22.37 1.77
CA LYS A 395 -13.87 -23.59 2.10
C LYS A 395 -15.38 -23.40 1.94
N ASN A 396 -16.10 -24.41 1.44
CA ASN A 396 -17.56 -24.39 1.32
C ASN A 396 -18.15 -25.80 1.32
N GLU A 397 -18.21 -26.45 2.50
CA GLU A 397 -18.80 -27.76 2.69
C GLU A 397 -20.31 -27.74 2.46
N ASP A 398 -20.84 -28.78 1.86
CA ASP A 398 -22.26 -28.99 1.55
C ASP A 398 -22.91 -27.83 0.78
N HIS A 399 -22.10 -27.00 0.10
CA HIS A 399 -22.56 -25.80 -0.59
C HIS A 399 -23.35 -24.84 0.31
N LEU A 400 -22.89 -24.65 1.56
CA LEU A 400 -23.54 -23.77 2.53
C LEU A 400 -23.67 -22.34 2.01
N LEU A 401 -22.65 -21.84 1.29
CA LEU A 401 -22.72 -20.57 0.56
C LEU A 401 -23.14 -20.82 -0.91
N PRO A 402 -23.98 -19.94 -1.50
CA PRO A 402 -24.59 -18.75 -0.91
C PRO A 402 -25.72 -19.07 0.05
N LEU A 403 -25.91 -18.23 1.08
CA LEU A 403 -27.01 -18.35 2.03
C LEU A 403 -28.35 -17.98 1.36
N GLU A 404 -29.39 -18.73 1.68
CA GLU A 404 -30.74 -18.32 1.33
C GLU A 404 -31.21 -17.13 2.20
N ARG A 405 -31.90 -16.17 1.58
CA ARG A 405 -32.55 -15.07 2.32
C ARG A 405 -33.81 -15.55 2.98
N LYS A 406 -33.71 -16.37 4.04
CA LYS A 406 -34.85 -16.88 4.81
C LYS A 406 -34.43 -17.18 6.25
N GLY A 407 -35.43 -17.31 7.14
CA GLY A 407 -35.19 -17.71 8.53
C GLY A 407 -34.38 -16.69 9.32
N LYS A 408 -33.57 -17.18 10.25
CA LYS A 408 -32.79 -16.36 11.17
C LYS A 408 -31.30 -16.61 10.98
N ILE A 409 -30.56 -15.54 10.75
CA ILE A 409 -29.12 -15.56 10.57
C ILE A 409 -28.49 -14.83 11.77
N ALA A 410 -27.62 -15.52 12.52
CA ALA A 410 -26.87 -14.89 13.60
C ALA A 410 -25.55 -14.34 13.04
N LEU A 411 -25.39 -13.02 12.99
CA LEU A 411 -24.13 -12.34 12.72
C LEU A 411 -23.40 -12.11 14.04
N ILE A 412 -22.31 -12.80 14.26
CA ILE A 412 -21.58 -12.80 15.55
C ILE A 412 -20.10 -12.50 15.30
N GLY A 413 -19.53 -11.62 16.09
CA GLY A 413 -18.10 -11.31 16.06
C GLY A 413 -17.78 -9.82 16.19
N PRO A 414 -16.60 -9.48 16.71
CA PRO A 414 -16.20 -8.09 16.93
C PRO A 414 -16.02 -7.31 15.60
N MET A 415 -15.80 -7.99 14.46
CA MET A 415 -15.66 -7.34 13.15
C MET A 415 -17.01 -7.01 12.49
N ALA A 416 -18.14 -7.49 13.02
CA ALA A 416 -19.45 -7.32 12.39
C ALA A 416 -19.92 -5.86 12.36
N ASP A 417 -19.67 -5.09 13.42
CA ASP A 417 -20.07 -3.68 13.55
C ASP A 417 -18.89 -2.77 13.92
N ALA A 418 -17.74 -3.04 13.35
CA ALA A 418 -16.48 -2.35 13.64
C ALA A 418 -16.13 -1.34 12.52
N ARG A 419 -16.93 -0.27 12.38
CA ARG A 419 -16.80 0.74 11.32
C ARG A 419 -15.36 1.22 11.09
N ASN A 420 -14.65 1.55 12.18
CA ASN A 420 -13.28 2.03 12.10
C ASN A 420 -12.27 0.99 11.59
N ASN A 421 -12.61 -0.30 11.66
CA ASN A 421 -11.76 -1.41 11.20
C ASN A 421 -12.04 -1.80 9.73
N MET A 422 -13.20 -1.45 9.18
CA MET A 422 -13.57 -1.88 7.81
C MET A 422 -12.57 -1.41 6.76
N CYS A 423 -12.09 -0.17 6.87
CA CYS A 423 -11.19 0.42 5.87
C CYS A 423 -9.80 -0.24 5.81
N GLY A 424 -9.37 -0.90 6.88
CA GLY A 424 -8.05 -1.50 6.95
C GLY A 424 -6.93 -0.48 7.22
N MET A 425 -5.68 -0.92 7.08
CA MET A 425 -4.48 -0.10 7.25
C MET A 425 -4.32 0.93 6.12
N TRP A 426 -3.51 1.96 6.30
CA TRP A 426 -3.24 3.03 5.33
C TRP A 426 -4.51 3.69 4.75
N SER A 427 -5.54 3.88 5.60
CA SER A 427 -6.79 4.56 5.29
C SER A 427 -6.98 5.87 6.04
N MET A 428 -5.88 6.52 6.46
CA MET A 428 -5.92 7.74 7.27
C MET A 428 -6.50 8.95 6.54
N THR A 429 -6.55 8.89 5.22
CA THR A 429 -7.15 9.94 4.40
C THR A 429 -8.67 9.93 4.43
N CYS A 430 -9.31 8.80 4.73
CA CYS A 430 -10.76 8.70 4.71
C CYS A 430 -11.44 9.21 5.99
N THR A 431 -12.72 9.47 5.88
CA THR A 431 -13.62 9.76 7.00
C THR A 431 -14.36 8.48 7.38
N PRO A 432 -13.94 7.71 8.41
CA PRO A 432 -14.51 6.38 8.70
C PRO A 432 -16.02 6.38 8.90
N SER A 433 -16.60 7.45 9.43
CA SER A 433 -18.06 7.57 9.63
C SER A 433 -18.87 7.56 8.33
N CYS A 434 -18.25 7.78 7.18
CA CYS A 434 -18.91 7.73 5.88
C CYS A 434 -19.10 6.30 5.36
N HIS A 435 -18.25 5.35 5.81
CA HIS A 435 -18.30 3.95 5.34
C HIS A 435 -19.28 3.11 6.15
N GLY A 436 -19.91 2.12 5.48
CA GLY A 436 -20.84 1.18 6.12
C GLY A 436 -20.12 0.09 6.92
N THR A 437 -20.85 -0.55 7.86
CA THR A 437 -20.39 -1.76 8.55
C THR A 437 -20.90 -3.03 7.85
N LEU A 438 -20.32 -4.18 8.17
CA LEU A 438 -20.82 -5.46 7.70
C LEU A 438 -22.26 -5.70 8.15
N LEU A 439 -22.61 -5.35 9.41
CA LEU A 439 -23.96 -5.48 9.95
C LEU A 439 -24.98 -4.66 9.14
N GLU A 440 -24.64 -3.43 8.78
CA GLU A 440 -25.49 -2.58 7.95
C GLU A 440 -25.69 -3.18 6.55
N GLY A 441 -24.60 -3.64 5.90
CA GLY A 441 -24.65 -4.27 4.58
C GLY A 441 -25.50 -5.55 4.55
N ILE A 442 -25.30 -6.45 5.52
CA ILE A 442 -26.08 -7.70 5.62
C ILE A 442 -27.57 -7.41 5.90
N ARG A 443 -27.90 -6.48 6.81
CA ARG A 443 -29.29 -6.09 7.08
C ARG A 443 -29.96 -5.50 5.84
N SER A 444 -29.27 -4.62 5.14
CA SER A 444 -29.76 -4.04 3.90
C SER A 444 -30.04 -5.09 2.83
N ALA A 445 -29.13 -6.04 2.64
CA ALA A 445 -29.29 -7.10 1.64
C ALA A 445 -30.35 -8.15 2.03
N ALA A 446 -30.51 -8.48 3.31
CA ALA A 446 -31.52 -9.40 3.81
C ALA A 446 -32.93 -8.83 3.65
N GLY A 447 -33.12 -7.51 3.88
CA GLY A 447 -34.42 -6.84 3.88
C GLY A 447 -35.40 -7.54 4.82
N ASP A 448 -36.66 -7.68 4.40
CA ASP A 448 -37.71 -8.36 5.18
C ASP A 448 -37.73 -9.90 5.01
N LYS A 449 -36.77 -10.46 4.24
CA LYS A 449 -36.77 -11.89 3.89
C LYS A 449 -36.08 -12.79 4.92
N ALA A 450 -35.13 -12.24 5.68
CA ALA A 450 -34.43 -12.94 6.75
C ALA A 450 -34.22 -12.02 7.96
N GLU A 451 -34.35 -12.59 9.16
CA GLU A 451 -34.07 -11.88 10.42
C GLU A 451 -32.59 -11.95 10.74
N ILE A 452 -31.92 -10.80 10.88
CA ILE A 452 -30.50 -10.71 11.24
C ILE A 452 -30.38 -10.44 12.74
N LEU A 453 -29.99 -11.45 13.47
CA LEU A 453 -29.65 -11.39 14.90
C LEU A 453 -28.19 -11.00 15.03
N TYR A 454 -27.85 -10.10 15.94
CA TYR A 454 -26.47 -9.64 16.14
C TYR A 454 -26.02 -9.81 17.58
N ALA A 455 -24.77 -10.24 17.76
CA ALA A 455 -24.04 -10.17 19.01
C ALA A 455 -22.55 -9.94 18.72
N ARG A 456 -21.87 -9.14 19.55
CA ARG A 456 -20.44 -8.89 19.41
C ARG A 456 -19.61 -10.15 19.75
N GLY A 457 -19.95 -10.87 20.78
CA GLY A 457 -19.43 -12.19 21.15
C GLY A 457 -18.10 -12.22 21.88
N SER A 458 -17.12 -11.38 21.54
CA SER A 458 -15.82 -11.34 22.23
C SER A 458 -15.18 -9.95 22.15
N ASN A 459 -14.12 -9.74 22.93
CA ASN A 459 -13.10 -8.73 22.66
C ASN A 459 -12.19 -9.20 21.51
N ILE A 460 -11.21 -8.39 21.08
CA ILE A 460 -10.22 -8.80 20.09
C ILE A 460 -9.28 -9.85 20.70
N TYR A 461 -8.65 -9.51 21.84
CA TYR A 461 -7.80 -10.39 22.63
C TYR A 461 -8.32 -10.56 24.06
N HIS A 462 -7.94 -11.66 24.74
CA HIS A 462 -8.12 -11.75 26.20
C HIS A 462 -7.25 -10.72 26.91
N ASP A 463 -6.00 -10.56 26.49
CA ASP A 463 -5.08 -9.58 27.06
C ASP A 463 -5.36 -8.16 26.52
N ALA A 464 -5.78 -7.26 27.43
CA ALA A 464 -6.04 -5.86 27.10
C ALA A 464 -4.78 -5.10 26.65
N GLU A 465 -3.59 -5.52 27.07
CA GLU A 465 -2.35 -4.84 26.67
C GLU A 465 -2.04 -5.06 25.20
N LEU A 466 -2.40 -6.21 24.62
CA LEU A 466 -2.25 -6.49 23.20
C LEU A 466 -3.18 -5.64 22.33
N GLU A 467 -4.28 -5.15 22.88
CA GLU A 467 -5.19 -4.22 22.20
C GLU A 467 -4.68 -2.76 22.23
N LYS A 468 -3.72 -2.44 23.10
CA LYS A 468 -3.11 -1.11 23.21
C LYS A 468 -1.88 -0.94 22.30
N GLY A 469 -1.32 -2.03 21.82
CA GLY A 469 -0.05 -2.07 21.13
C GLY A 469 -0.15 -1.75 19.64
N GLY A 470 -0.07 -0.50 19.27
CA GLY A 470 0.05 -0.02 17.90
C GLY A 470 -0.28 1.46 17.82
N ALA A 471 0.48 2.22 17.08
CA ALA A 471 0.18 3.61 16.83
C ALA A 471 -1.10 3.69 15.99
N GLY A 472 -2.26 3.85 16.62
CA GLY A 472 -3.52 4.06 15.94
C GLY A 472 -4.54 2.92 16.01
N ILE A 473 -4.30 1.83 16.78
CA ILE A 473 -5.41 0.90 17.04
C ILE A 473 -6.58 1.73 17.57
N ARG A 474 -7.63 1.79 16.77
CA ARG A 474 -8.91 2.38 17.17
C ARG A 474 -9.63 1.31 17.97
N PRO A 475 -9.43 1.22 19.32
CA PRO A 475 -9.88 0.08 20.09
C PRO A 475 -11.39 0.00 20.01
N LEU A 476 -11.90 -1.20 19.79
CA LEU A 476 -13.26 -1.49 20.15
C LEU A 476 -13.34 -1.37 21.68
N GLU A 477 -14.35 -0.70 22.19
CA GLU A 477 -14.59 -0.59 23.62
C GLU A 477 -14.65 -1.98 24.24
N ARG A 478 -13.80 -2.30 25.23
CA ARG A 478 -13.77 -3.64 25.83
C ARG A 478 -15.06 -3.91 26.62
N GLY A 479 -15.65 -5.08 26.39
CA GLY A 479 -16.78 -5.60 27.14
C GLY A 479 -16.37 -6.66 28.16
N ASN A 480 -17.33 -7.04 29.04
CA ASN A 480 -17.16 -8.18 29.92
C ASN A 480 -17.20 -9.48 29.08
N GLU A 481 -16.15 -10.28 29.13
CA GLU A 481 -15.98 -11.47 28.27
C GLU A 481 -17.07 -12.52 28.47
N LEU A 482 -17.45 -12.81 29.72
CA LEU A 482 -18.50 -13.79 30.01
C LEU A 482 -19.86 -13.33 29.50
N GLN A 483 -20.17 -12.05 29.67
CA GLN A 483 -21.41 -11.48 29.17
C GLN A 483 -21.47 -11.48 27.63
N LEU A 484 -20.38 -11.09 26.97
CA LEU A 484 -20.30 -11.09 25.50
C LEU A 484 -20.48 -12.50 24.93
N LEU A 485 -19.86 -13.50 25.54
CA LEU A 485 -19.99 -14.90 25.13
C LEU A 485 -21.41 -15.43 25.38
N ASP A 486 -22.03 -15.13 26.52
CA ASP A 486 -23.39 -15.54 26.84
C ASP A 486 -24.40 -14.95 25.83
N GLU A 487 -24.32 -13.66 25.54
CA GLU A 487 -25.12 -12.98 24.51
C GLU A 487 -24.97 -13.62 23.13
N ALA A 488 -23.72 -14.01 22.76
CA ALA A 488 -23.45 -14.68 21.50
C ALA A 488 -24.09 -16.07 21.41
N LEU A 489 -23.99 -16.86 22.48
CA LEU A 489 -24.59 -18.21 22.53
C LEU A 489 -26.12 -18.14 22.54
N HIS A 490 -26.72 -17.20 23.25
CA HIS A 490 -28.16 -16.94 23.18
C HIS A 490 -28.62 -16.53 21.79
N THR A 491 -27.84 -15.70 21.10
CA THR A 491 -28.09 -15.26 19.73
C THR A 491 -27.99 -16.43 18.76
N ALA A 492 -26.93 -17.23 18.87
CA ALA A 492 -26.71 -18.42 18.07
C ALA A 492 -27.81 -19.48 18.25
N ALA A 493 -28.29 -19.70 19.49
CA ALA A 493 -29.35 -20.66 19.79
C ALA A 493 -30.65 -20.37 19.03
N ARG A 494 -30.95 -19.11 18.77
CA ARG A 494 -32.16 -18.62 18.07
C ARG A 494 -32.07 -18.62 16.55
N ALA A 495 -30.89 -18.83 15.99
CA ALA A 495 -30.63 -18.74 14.55
C ALA A 495 -30.62 -20.12 13.87
N ASP A 496 -30.79 -20.13 12.56
CA ASP A 496 -30.67 -21.32 11.72
C ASP A 496 -29.23 -21.53 11.23
N VAL A 497 -28.47 -20.44 11.02
CA VAL A 497 -27.08 -20.42 10.58
C VAL A 497 -26.33 -19.30 11.30
N ILE A 498 -25.05 -19.51 11.54
CA ILE A 498 -24.15 -18.53 12.16
C ILE A 498 -23.18 -17.99 11.10
N VAL A 499 -23.07 -16.68 11.04
CA VAL A 499 -22.03 -15.94 10.28
C VAL A 499 -21.10 -15.33 11.32
N ALA A 500 -19.90 -15.88 11.45
CA ALA A 500 -18.89 -15.44 12.39
C ALA A 500 -17.94 -14.43 11.72
N ALA A 501 -17.97 -13.16 12.11
CA ALA A 501 -17.13 -12.09 11.57
C ALA A 501 -15.91 -11.88 12.48
N LEU A 502 -14.81 -12.53 12.15
CA LEU A 502 -13.62 -12.67 13.01
C LEU A 502 -12.33 -12.43 12.24
N GLY A 503 -11.24 -12.22 12.97
CA GLY A 503 -9.90 -12.10 12.42
C GLY A 503 -9.08 -10.96 13.01
N GLU A 504 -8.20 -10.39 12.20
CA GLU A 504 -7.39 -9.24 12.60
C GLU A 504 -8.23 -7.97 12.64
N CYS A 505 -7.88 -7.01 13.49
CA CYS A 505 -8.30 -5.63 13.33
C CYS A 505 -7.32 -4.90 12.38
N ALA A 506 -7.74 -3.73 11.86
CA ALA A 506 -6.99 -2.98 10.84
C ALA A 506 -5.51 -2.78 11.19
N GLU A 507 -5.23 -2.44 12.45
CA GLU A 507 -3.89 -2.10 12.93
C GLU A 507 -3.00 -3.32 13.25
N MET A 508 -3.52 -4.53 13.07
CA MET A 508 -2.73 -5.75 13.25
C MET A 508 -1.91 -6.09 12.00
N SER A 509 -2.09 -5.39 10.90
CA SER A 509 -1.31 -5.47 9.67
C SER A 509 -0.91 -4.07 9.19
N GLY A 510 0.00 -3.98 8.23
CA GLY A 510 0.64 -2.76 7.80
C GLY A 510 1.97 -2.52 8.52
N GLU A 511 2.41 -1.28 8.53
CA GLU A 511 3.70 -0.87 9.11
C GLU A 511 3.74 -1.08 10.63
N SER A 512 4.89 -1.48 11.16
CA SER A 512 5.13 -1.77 12.59
C SER A 512 4.23 -2.87 13.18
N ALA A 513 3.64 -3.73 12.35
CA ALA A 513 2.68 -4.75 12.75
C ALA A 513 3.19 -6.18 12.52
N SER A 514 4.45 -6.44 12.82
CA SER A 514 5.02 -7.81 12.78
C SER A 514 4.43 -8.69 13.88
N ARG A 515 4.05 -9.94 13.53
CA ARG A 515 3.44 -10.89 14.45
C ARG A 515 4.20 -12.22 14.45
N THR A 516 4.37 -12.82 15.61
CA THR A 516 4.94 -14.17 15.79
C THR A 516 3.86 -15.25 15.76
N GLU A 517 2.66 -14.94 16.26
CA GLU A 517 1.49 -15.81 16.22
C GLU A 517 0.58 -15.39 15.08
N LEU A 518 0.32 -16.30 14.14
CA LEU A 518 -0.46 -16.04 12.93
C LEU A 518 -1.85 -16.69 12.96
N GLY A 519 -2.40 -16.94 14.13
CA GLY A 519 -3.78 -17.40 14.30
C GLY A 519 -4.78 -16.23 14.38
N ILE A 520 -6.07 -16.57 14.34
CA ILE A 520 -7.14 -15.67 14.80
C ILE A 520 -6.86 -15.34 16.28
N PRO A 521 -7.02 -14.08 16.73
CA PRO A 521 -6.82 -13.71 18.13
C PRO A 521 -7.55 -14.61 19.12
N ASP A 522 -6.93 -14.89 20.27
CA ASP A 522 -7.34 -15.92 21.23
C ASP A 522 -8.79 -15.80 21.72
N ALA A 523 -9.25 -14.61 22.10
CA ALA A 523 -10.63 -14.39 22.53
C ALA A 523 -11.65 -14.69 21.42
N GLN A 524 -11.32 -14.39 20.18
CA GLN A 524 -12.15 -14.68 19.02
C GLN A 524 -12.09 -16.17 18.65
N GLN A 525 -10.93 -16.80 18.80
CA GLN A 525 -10.77 -18.24 18.61
C GLN A 525 -11.61 -19.04 19.60
N ASP A 526 -11.68 -18.63 20.85
CA ASP A 526 -12.51 -19.28 21.87
C ASP A 526 -14.01 -19.06 21.60
N LEU A 527 -14.40 -17.87 21.15
CA LEU A 527 -15.75 -17.63 20.65
C LEU A 527 -16.11 -18.58 19.50
N LEU A 528 -15.24 -18.70 18.48
CA LEU A 528 -15.51 -19.55 17.31
C LEU A 528 -15.67 -21.02 17.73
N LYS A 529 -14.82 -21.52 18.62
CA LYS A 529 -14.94 -22.88 19.20
C LYS A 529 -16.27 -23.09 19.94
N ALA A 530 -16.74 -22.08 20.68
CA ALA A 530 -18.01 -22.14 21.37
C ALA A 530 -19.19 -22.14 20.37
N LEU A 531 -19.13 -21.35 19.30
CA LEU A 531 -20.14 -21.32 18.26
C LEU A 531 -20.24 -22.64 17.50
N VAL A 532 -19.11 -23.26 17.13
CA VAL A 532 -19.07 -24.58 16.48
C VAL A 532 -19.70 -25.67 17.38
N LYS A 533 -19.46 -25.63 18.70
CA LYS A 533 -20.07 -26.56 19.67
C LYS A 533 -21.60 -26.48 19.72
N THR A 534 -22.24 -25.45 19.22
CA THR A 534 -23.71 -25.38 19.13
C THR A 534 -24.30 -26.38 18.14
N GLY A 535 -23.48 -26.96 17.25
CA GLY A 535 -23.89 -27.88 16.20
C GLY A 535 -24.62 -27.22 15.02
N LYS A 536 -24.67 -25.89 14.96
CA LYS A 536 -25.26 -25.16 13.85
C LYS A 536 -24.23 -24.93 12.74
N PRO A 537 -24.66 -24.81 11.46
CA PRO A 537 -23.77 -24.44 10.38
C PRO A 537 -23.09 -23.08 10.66
N VAL A 538 -21.78 -23.02 10.47
CA VAL A 538 -20.98 -21.80 10.70
C VAL A 538 -20.29 -21.39 9.39
N VAL A 539 -20.49 -20.12 9.00
CA VAL A 539 -19.72 -19.42 7.97
C VAL A 539 -18.74 -18.50 8.68
N LEU A 540 -17.44 -18.68 8.46
CA LEU A 540 -16.41 -17.75 8.92
C LEU A 540 -16.14 -16.69 7.85
N LEU A 541 -16.42 -15.43 8.15
CA LEU A 541 -15.93 -14.27 7.42
C LEU A 541 -14.61 -13.84 8.04
N LEU A 542 -13.52 -14.12 7.33
CA LEU A 542 -12.16 -13.88 7.82
C LEU A 542 -11.68 -12.50 7.41
N PHE A 543 -11.50 -11.61 8.39
CA PHE A 543 -10.86 -10.31 8.23
C PHE A 543 -9.36 -10.46 8.50
N THR A 544 -8.51 -10.13 7.54
CA THR A 544 -7.06 -10.21 7.74
C THR A 544 -6.30 -9.38 6.70
N GLY A 545 -5.11 -8.90 7.07
CA GLY A 545 -4.17 -8.26 6.15
C GLY A 545 -3.01 -9.17 5.74
N ARG A 546 -3.05 -10.47 6.11
CA ARG A 546 -1.98 -11.44 5.86
C ARG A 546 -2.50 -12.87 5.81
N PRO A 547 -1.72 -13.83 5.25
CA PRO A 547 -1.99 -15.25 5.46
C PRO A 547 -1.92 -15.64 6.94
N LEU A 548 -2.97 -16.33 7.42
CA LEU A 548 -3.04 -16.87 8.77
C LEU A 548 -2.88 -18.39 8.79
N VAL A 549 -2.55 -18.95 9.97
CA VAL A 549 -2.55 -20.38 10.25
C VAL A 549 -3.97 -20.78 10.67
N LEU A 550 -4.68 -21.51 9.83
CA LEU A 550 -6.12 -21.79 9.96
C LEU A 550 -6.45 -23.30 10.04
N ASN A 551 -5.53 -24.14 10.51
CA ASN A 551 -5.75 -25.60 10.50
C ASN A 551 -7.00 -26.02 11.29
N TRP A 552 -7.26 -25.38 12.44
CA TRP A 552 -8.43 -25.73 13.25
C TRP A 552 -9.72 -25.25 12.57
N GLU A 553 -9.72 -24.06 11.99
CA GLU A 553 -10.85 -23.49 11.27
C GLU A 553 -11.20 -24.34 10.04
N ASP A 554 -10.19 -24.70 9.25
CA ASP A 554 -10.36 -25.57 8.09
C ASP A 554 -10.99 -26.93 8.46
N ALA A 555 -10.57 -27.50 9.58
CA ALA A 555 -11.10 -28.78 10.05
C ALA A 555 -12.51 -28.72 10.66
N ASN A 556 -12.96 -27.58 11.19
CA ASN A 556 -14.15 -27.51 12.05
C ASN A 556 -15.25 -26.55 11.57
N VAL A 557 -14.97 -25.65 10.64
CA VAL A 557 -15.95 -24.66 10.13
C VAL A 557 -16.47 -25.10 8.76
N HIS A 558 -17.75 -24.91 8.47
CA HIS A 558 -18.37 -25.38 7.23
C HIS A 558 -17.95 -24.53 6.01
N SER A 559 -17.85 -23.23 6.18
CA SER A 559 -17.42 -22.33 5.08
C SER A 559 -16.51 -21.24 5.61
N ILE A 560 -15.47 -20.93 4.82
CA ILE A 560 -14.49 -19.87 5.12
C ILE A 560 -14.42 -18.96 3.89
N LEU A 561 -14.83 -17.70 4.06
CA LEU A 561 -14.70 -16.64 3.07
C LEU A 561 -13.70 -15.61 3.59
N ASN A 562 -12.54 -15.50 2.95
CA ASN A 562 -11.57 -14.47 3.27
C ASN A 562 -11.97 -13.17 2.61
N VAL A 563 -12.28 -12.16 3.41
CA VAL A 563 -12.88 -10.88 2.96
C VAL A 563 -11.92 -9.70 3.06
N TRP A 564 -10.73 -9.89 3.63
CA TRP A 564 -9.70 -8.85 3.77
C TRP A 564 -10.22 -7.58 4.50
N PHE A 565 -9.83 -6.38 4.02
CA PHE A 565 -10.29 -5.07 4.47
C PHE A 565 -10.59 -4.16 3.28
N GLY A 566 -11.52 -3.21 3.45
CA GLY A 566 -11.87 -2.18 2.48
C GLY A 566 -13.12 -1.41 2.88
N GLY A 567 -13.23 -0.12 2.52
CA GLY A 567 -14.28 0.77 2.99
C GLY A 567 -15.70 0.39 2.56
N GLU A 568 -15.87 -0.12 1.35
CA GLU A 568 -17.18 -0.52 0.79
C GLU A 568 -17.42 -2.04 0.86
N THR A 569 -16.63 -2.76 1.64
CA THR A 569 -16.66 -4.23 1.69
C THR A 569 -17.91 -4.78 2.39
N GLY A 570 -18.52 -4.07 3.33
CA GLY A 570 -19.72 -4.54 4.04
C GLY A 570 -20.85 -4.93 3.10
N ASP A 571 -21.18 -4.07 2.15
CA ASP A 571 -22.17 -4.33 1.11
C ASP A 571 -21.73 -5.42 0.11
N ALA A 572 -20.43 -5.42 -0.27
CA ALA A 572 -19.88 -6.41 -1.19
C ALA A 572 -19.89 -7.82 -0.58
N ILE A 573 -19.56 -7.96 0.72
CA ILE A 573 -19.66 -9.23 1.44
C ILE A 573 -21.11 -9.72 1.45
N ALA A 574 -22.07 -8.85 1.70
CA ALA A 574 -23.48 -9.20 1.68
C ALA A 574 -23.94 -9.67 0.28
N ASP A 575 -23.45 -9.04 -0.79
CA ASP A 575 -23.72 -9.47 -2.16
C ASP A 575 -23.22 -10.90 -2.44
N VAL A 576 -22.03 -11.25 -1.94
CA VAL A 576 -21.45 -12.60 -2.07
C VAL A 576 -22.18 -13.60 -1.16
N LEU A 577 -22.42 -13.26 0.10
CA LEU A 577 -23.11 -14.14 1.06
C LEU A 577 -24.47 -14.62 0.54
N PHE A 578 -25.21 -13.73 -0.11
CA PHE A 578 -26.55 -14.03 -0.65
C PHE A 578 -26.58 -14.38 -2.13
N GLY A 579 -25.43 -14.67 -2.74
CA GLY A 579 -25.31 -15.19 -4.10
C GLY A 579 -25.67 -14.20 -5.22
N LYS A 580 -25.64 -12.89 -4.94
CA LYS A 580 -25.75 -11.87 -5.99
C LYS A 580 -24.50 -11.80 -6.86
N VAL A 581 -23.33 -12.03 -6.24
CA VAL A 581 -22.03 -12.10 -6.89
C VAL A 581 -21.33 -13.39 -6.46
N THR A 582 -20.69 -14.07 -7.39
CA THR A 582 -19.84 -15.24 -7.09
C THR A 582 -18.45 -14.75 -6.69
N PRO A 583 -17.86 -15.21 -5.56
CA PRO A 583 -16.51 -14.85 -5.19
C PRO A 583 -15.52 -15.44 -6.22
N GLY A 584 -14.77 -14.57 -6.89
CA GLY A 584 -13.84 -14.98 -7.96
C GLY A 584 -12.37 -14.92 -7.55
N GLY A 585 -12.07 -14.38 -6.38
CA GLY A 585 -10.71 -14.15 -5.90
C GLY A 585 -9.89 -15.44 -5.79
N LYS A 586 -8.58 -15.32 -6.11
CA LYS A 586 -7.59 -16.39 -5.96
C LYS A 586 -6.40 -15.88 -5.18
N LEU A 587 -5.91 -16.67 -4.23
CA LEU A 587 -4.80 -16.28 -3.36
C LEU A 587 -3.55 -15.92 -4.17
N THR A 588 -2.93 -14.82 -3.84
CA THR A 588 -1.65 -14.35 -4.39
C THR A 588 -0.50 -14.51 -3.40
N THR A 589 -0.79 -15.19 -2.30
CA THR A 589 0.16 -15.54 -1.25
C THR A 589 -0.25 -16.86 -0.61
N THR A 590 0.73 -17.67 -0.26
CA THR A 590 0.55 -19.01 0.28
C THR A 590 0.18 -18.94 1.77
N PHE A 591 -0.86 -19.68 2.20
CA PHE A 591 -1.28 -19.81 3.60
C PHE A 591 -0.55 -21.00 4.25
N PRO A 592 0.24 -20.77 5.31
CA PRO A 592 1.00 -21.84 5.95
C PRO A 592 0.14 -22.68 6.89
N ARG A 593 0.60 -23.92 7.17
CA ARG A 593 0.07 -24.75 8.27
C ARG A 593 0.71 -24.41 9.62
N SER A 594 1.89 -23.80 9.59
CA SER A 594 2.64 -23.41 10.77
C SER A 594 3.54 -22.22 10.45
N VAL A 595 3.75 -21.36 11.44
CA VAL A 595 4.77 -20.32 11.39
C VAL A 595 6.17 -20.88 11.09
N GLY A 596 6.43 -22.13 11.52
CA GLY A 596 7.70 -22.82 11.24
C GLY A 596 7.98 -23.11 9.77
N GLN A 597 6.99 -23.03 8.87
CA GLN A 597 7.18 -23.18 7.43
C GLN A 597 7.68 -21.90 6.75
N LEU A 598 7.58 -20.73 7.40
CA LEU A 598 7.92 -19.45 6.79
C LEU A 598 9.45 -19.24 6.70
N PRO A 599 9.96 -18.66 5.56
CA PRO A 599 9.20 -18.19 4.40
C PRO A 599 8.68 -19.34 3.52
N LEU A 600 7.41 -19.23 3.08
CA LEU A 600 6.73 -20.24 2.26
C LEU A 600 6.13 -19.58 1.00
N TYR A 601 6.43 -20.16 -0.19
CA TYR A 601 6.00 -19.61 -1.48
C TYR A 601 6.07 -20.68 -2.58
N TYR A 602 5.28 -20.53 -3.64
CA TYR A 602 5.11 -21.56 -4.66
C TYR A 602 6.32 -21.74 -5.60
N ASN A 603 7.05 -20.66 -5.91
CA ASN A 603 8.13 -20.65 -6.90
C ASN A 603 9.51 -20.90 -6.30
N HIS A 604 9.60 -21.68 -5.21
CA HIS A 604 10.89 -22.08 -4.64
C HIS A 604 11.68 -22.96 -5.60
N LEU A 605 13.01 -22.92 -5.50
CA LEU A 605 13.88 -23.78 -6.29
C LEU A 605 13.78 -25.23 -5.82
N ASN A 606 13.92 -26.17 -6.75
CA ASN A 606 13.97 -27.59 -6.43
C ASN A 606 15.24 -27.91 -5.63
N THR A 607 15.10 -28.77 -4.63
CA THR A 607 16.23 -29.30 -3.88
C THR A 607 16.85 -30.51 -4.58
N GLY A 608 18.07 -30.89 -4.20
CA GLY A 608 18.68 -32.12 -4.69
C GLY A 608 18.04 -33.41 -4.13
N ARG A 609 17.18 -33.29 -3.12
CA ARG A 609 16.46 -34.39 -2.48
C ARG A 609 15.01 -34.00 -2.20
N PRO A 610 14.22 -33.83 -3.27
CA PRO A 610 12.80 -33.48 -3.10
C PRO A 610 12.08 -34.60 -2.34
N ASP A 611 11.06 -34.23 -1.58
CA ASP A 611 10.16 -35.20 -0.98
C ASP A 611 9.10 -35.60 -2.00
N PRO A 612 9.07 -36.88 -2.45
CA PRO A 612 8.12 -37.32 -3.46
C PRO A 612 6.71 -37.51 -2.91
N ASP A 613 6.59 -37.61 -1.58
CA ASP A 613 5.34 -37.80 -0.88
C ASP A 613 5.34 -36.94 0.40
N SER A 614 4.76 -35.74 0.26
CA SER A 614 4.70 -34.75 1.35
C SER A 614 3.96 -35.22 2.61
N HIS A 615 3.34 -36.40 2.58
CA HIS A 615 2.61 -36.99 3.70
C HIS A 615 3.37 -38.12 4.40
N SER A 616 4.49 -38.55 3.81
CA SER A 616 5.32 -39.61 4.39
C SER A 616 6.70 -39.09 4.80
N PHE A 617 7.05 -39.30 6.08
CA PHE A 617 8.39 -38.95 6.53
C PHE A 617 9.45 -39.80 5.82
N ASN A 618 10.32 -39.15 5.05
CA ASN A 618 11.52 -39.74 4.48
C ASN A 618 12.76 -39.07 5.07
N ARG A 619 13.58 -39.81 5.80
CA ARG A 619 14.73 -39.33 6.55
C ARG A 619 15.75 -38.55 5.73
N TYR A 620 15.85 -38.82 4.43
CA TYR A 620 16.87 -38.27 3.56
C TYR A 620 16.33 -37.32 2.48
N SER A 621 15.05 -36.93 2.61
CA SER A 621 14.39 -35.91 1.79
C SER A 621 14.40 -34.55 2.48
N SER A 622 14.15 -33.49 1.70
CA SER A 622 13.95 -32.13 2.21
C SER A 622 12.53 -31.99 2.75
N ASN A 623 12.32 -32.34 4.01
CA ASN A 623 11.03 -32.30 4.69
C ASN A 623 11.16 -31.91 6.17
N TYR A 624 10.03 -31.61 6.79
CA TYR A 624 9.91 -31.46 8.25
C TYR A 624 9.66 -32.82 8.89
N LEU A 625 10.08 -33.01 10.15
CA LEU A 625 9.86 -34.25 10.92
C LEU A 625 8.42 -34.40 11.39
N ASP A 626 7.76 -33.30 11.63
CA ASP A 626 6.52 -33.17 12.39
C ASP A 626 5.37 -32.56 11.61
N MET A 627 5.60 -32.19 10.35
CA MET A 627 4.60 -31.54 9.52
C MET A 627 4.83 -31.83 8.01
N SER A 628 3.76 -31.81 7.24
CA SER A 628 3.83 -31.81 5.77
C SER A 628 4.53 -30.57 5.23
N ASN A 629 5.24 -30.69 4.11
CA ASN A 629 5.76 -29.57 3.35
C ASN A 629 4.67 -28.74 2.66
N GLU A 630 3.48 -29.36 2.44
CA GLU A 630 2.37 -28.70 1.76
C GLU A 630 1.80 -27.54 2.58
N PRO A 631 1.44 -26.43 1.92
CA PRO A 631 0.70 -25.36 2.56
C PRO A 631 -0.70 -25.78 2.98
N LEU A 632 -1.38 -24.98 3.78
CA LEU A 632 -2.80 -25.14 4.02
C LEU A 632 -3.61 -24.77 2.78
N TYR A 633 -3.36 -23.57 2.22
CA TYR A 633 -3.91 -23.11 0.96
C TYR A 633 -2.77 -22.59 0.08
N PRO A 634 -2.54 -23.18 -1.11
CA PRO A 634 -1.45 -22.77 -1.98
C PRO A 634 -1.76 -21.44 -2.71
N PHE A 635 -0.72 -20.83 -3.26
CA PHE A 635 -0.84 -19.75 -4.24
C PHE A 635 -1.82 -20.15 -5.38
N GLY A 636 -2.68 -19.22 -5.79
CA GLY A 636 -3.72 -19.46 -6.81
C GLY A 636 -4.96 -20.17 -6.29
N TYR A 637 -5.01 -20.57 -5.01
CA TYR A 637 -6.16 -21.25 -4.44
C TYR A 637 -7.38 -20.33 -4.28
N GLY A 638 -8.57 -20.91 -4.46
CA GLY A 638 -9.90 -20.33 -4.26
C GLY A 638 -10.92 -21.20 -4.97
N LEU A 639 -12.07 -21.45 -4.36
CA LEU A 639 -13.17 -22.25 -4.88
C LEU A 639 -14.00 -21.49 -5.93
#